data_447cbaa70daf1b52d7eff5cb5e9de0de
#
_entry.id   447cbaa70daf1b52d7eff5cb5e9de0de
#
_cell.length_a   1.000
_cell.length_b   1.000
_cell.length_c   1.000
_cell.angle_alpha   90.00
_cell.angle_beta   90.00
_cell.angle_gamma   90.00
#
_symmetry.space_group_name_H-M   'P 1'
#
loop_
_entity.id
_entity.type
_entity.pdbx_description
1 polymer ?
#
loop_
_entity_poly.entity_id
_entity_poly.type
_entity_poly.pdbx_seq_one_letter_code
_entity_poly.pdbx_strand_id
1 'polypeptide(L)'
;MAYTVELDIAGRQLRLETGRVAKQADGSIWASYGDTVVLATAVASQNAKPGVDFLPLTVDYQEKAYAAGKIPGGYFKREGRPSEKEVLTSRLIDRPLRPLFPEGYYFETQVIASVLSSDRTGSSDVIGITAASAALAVSNIPFLGPIAGVKIGRVNGEFVVNPDLETLKGSELDLVVAGTADAVMMVEAGANELPEATMLAAIELAHAEIKKIVAKINELRVLSGNKPKRSVVTEQIAPDLAVQVKGLVAQGIRDAIMIPNKSARQERLDMILKETIDKLKNPDDPNRERHVKIIFHGLEYTEVRNMILEKGSRADGRGPADIRPITCEVGVLPRTHGSALFTRGETQSLAVVTLGTTDDEQRIDALEGEYTRTFMLHYNFPPFSVGEARPLRSPGRREVGHGALAERALKPVIPSKDQFPYTLRIVSDILESNGSSSMATVCGGTLAMMDAAVPIKEPVAGIAMGLIKEENRVMILSDILGLEDHLGDMDFKVCGTKRGVTALQMDIKIGGITPGLMHQALEQAKAGRLHILSCMQKALEAPRTNMSAFAPRIFTMKVKQDKIREVIGPGGKTIRGIQADCGVKINIEDTGIVTIASVDGASLEKAKEMVNRIVEEVEVGKTYLGTVRKIMDFGAFVEVLPGTDGLVHISQLAHHRVKAVSDEVAEGDQILVKVLEIDRQGKIRLSRKETMPAPTGAGTKDQTSG
;
A
#
# COMPACT_ATOMS: atom_id res chain seq x y z
N MET A 1 -0.06 -34.09 -27.82
CA MET A 1 0.36 -33.07 -28.82
C MET A 1 0.34 -31.72 -28.12
N ALA A 2 1.30 -30.84 -28.37
CA ALA A 2 1.28 -29.49 -27.83
C ALA A 2 0.57 -28.56 -28.82
N TYR A 3 -0.19 -27.62 -28.33
CA TYR A 3 -0.90 -26.61 -29.10
C TYR A 3 -0.48 -25.24 -28.61
N THR A 4 -0.26 -24.29 -29.54
CA THR A 4 0.27 -22.97 -29.22
C THR A 4 -0.51 -21.90 -30.01
N VAL A 5 -0.73 -20.77 -29.37
CA VAL A 5 -1.19 -19.52 -29.98
C VAL A 5 -0.28 -18.38 -29.57
N GLU A 6 -0.16 -17.38 -30.44
CA GLU A 6 0.73 -16.23 -30.24
C GLU A 6 0.00 -14.93 -30.59
N LEU A 7 0.36 -13.84 -29.87
CA LEU A 7 -0.18 -12.51 -30.07
C LEU A 7 0.86 -11.47 -29.66
N ASP A 8 1.06 -10.45 -30.48
CA ASP A 8 1.81 -9.27 -30.07
C ASP A 8 0.93 -8.35 -29.21
N ILE A 9 1.47 -7.93 -28.05
CA ILE A 9 0.84 -6.95 -27.16
C ILE A 9 1.89 -5.89 -26.83
N ALA A 10 1.68 -4.67 -27.29
CA ALA A 10 2.56 -3.53 -27.05
C ALA A 10 4.04 -3.82 -27.46
N GLY A 11 4.24 -4.51 -28.61
CA GLY A 11 5.57 -4.83 -29.13
C GLY A 11 6.25 -6.02 -28.46
N ARG A 12 5.55 -6.78 -27.61
CA ARG A 12 6.06 -8.01 -26.98
C ARG A 12 5.15 -9.18 -27.28
N GLN A 13 5.74 -10.34 -27.59
CA GLN A 13 5.00 -11.54 -27.92
C GLN A 13 4.46 -12.24 -26.66
N LEU A 14 3.13 -12.37 -26.56
CA LEU A 14 2.45 -13.30 -25.67
C LEU A 14 2.29 -14.64 -26.38
N ARG A 15 2.77 -15.73 -25.77
CA ARG A 15 2.60 -17.09 -26.25
C ARG A 15 1.92 -17.94 -25.18
N LEU A 16 0.86 -18.63 -25.57
CA LEU A 16 0.13 -19.57 -24.72
C LEU A 16 0.23 -20.97 -25.31
N GLU A 17 0.73 -21.92 -24.53
CA GLU A 17 0.93 -23.31 -24.92
C GLU A 17 0.25 -24.26 -23.96
N THR A 18 -0.42 -25.30 -24.46
CA THR A 18 -1.04 -26.38 -23.67
C THR A 18 -0.65 -27.76 -24.18
N GLY A 19 -0.78 -28.80 -23.34
CA GLY A 19 -0.60 -30.19 -23.71
C GLY A 19 0.83 -30.74 -23.60
N ARG A 20 1.84 -29.91 -23.30
CA ARG A 20 3.23 -30.32 -23.11
C ARG A 20 3.57 -30.69 -21.66
N VAL A 21 3.18 -29.85 -20.72
CA VAL A 21 3.53 -29.97 -19.29
C VAL A 21 2.32 -30.16 -18.41
N ALA A 22 2.50 -30.62 -17.17
CA ALA A 22 1.47 -30.79 -16.13
C ALA A 22 0.21 -31.55 -16.65
N LYS A 23 0.40 -32.66 -17.37
CA LYS A 23 -0.67 -33.39 -18.08
C LYS A 23 -1.69 -34.07 -17.17
N GLN A 24 -1.44 -34.16 -15.87
CA GLN A 24 -2.38 -34.71 -14.89
C GLN A 24 -3.39 -33.66 -14.41
N ALA A 25 -3.13 -32.37 -14.61
CA ALA A 25 -4.12 -31.34 -14.34
C ALA A 25 -5.26 -31.40 -15.38
N ASP A 26 -6.47 -30.98 -14.97
CA ASP A 26 -7.61 -30.89 -15.90
C ASP A 26 -7.32 -29.90 -17.03
N GLY A 27 -6.60 -28.82 -16.72
CA GLY A 27 -6.05 -27.87 -17.68
C GLY A 27 -4.70 -27.32 -17.24
N SER A 28 -3.78 -27.11 -18.19
CA SER A 28 -2.48 -26.52 -17.93
C SER A 28 -2.05 -25.60 -19.07
N ILE A 29 -1.44 -24.47 -18.73
CA ILE A 29 -0.92 -23.49 -19.67
C ILE A 29 0.51 -23.11 -19.29
N TRP A 30 1.37 -23.15 -20.28
CA TRP A 30 2.69 -22.52 -20.26
C TRP A 30 2.59 -21.17 -20.99
N ALA A 31 2.52 -20.09 -20.23
CA ALA A 31 2.39 -18.75 -20.77
C ALA A 31 3.75 -18.05 -20.74
N SER A 32 4.18 -17.45 -21.85
CA SER A 32 5.37 -16.61 -21.91
C SER A 32 5.06 -15.24 -22.49
N TYR A 33 5.67 -14.20 -21.93
CA TYR A 33 5.61 -12.82 -22.40
C TYR A 33 7.02 -12.24 -22.31
N GLY A 34 7.71 -12.15 -23.45
CA GLY A 34 9.16 -12.02 -23.45
C GLY A 34 9.81 -13.23 -22.76
N ASP A 35 10.76 -13.00 -21.86
CA ASP A 35 11.44 -14.05 -21.08
C ASP A 35 10.74 -14.38 -19.75
N THR A 36 9.64 -13.69 -19.43
CA THR A 36 8.80 -14.06 -18.28
C THR A 36 7.90 -15.24 -18.61
N VAL A 37 7.96 -16.29 -17.81
CA VAL A 37 7.19 -17.54 -17.99
C VAL A 37 6.38 -17.85 -16.74
N VAL A 38 5.08 -18.11 -16.96
CA VAL A 38 4.13 -18.54 -15.92
C VAL A 38 3.52 -19.87 -16.31
N LEU A 39 3.63 -20.86 -15.43
CA LEU A 39 2.87 -22.11 -15.53
C LEU A 39 1.58 -21.96 -14.72
N ALA A 40 0.44 -22.04 -15.38
CA ALA A 40 -0.86 -22.11 -14.72
C ALA A 40 -1.47 -23.51 -14.86
N THR A 41 -2.04 -24.03 -13.77
CA THR A 41 -2.75 -25.30 -13.72
C THR A 41 -4.12 -25.12 -13.07
N ALA A 42 -5.12 -25.85 -13.57
CA ALA A 42 -6.44 -25.93 -12.98
C ALA A 42 -6.82 -27.39 -12.76
N VAL A 43 -7.27 -27.70 -11.54
CA VAL A 43 -7.69 -29.04 -11.12
C VAL A 43 -8.98 -28.93 -10.30
N ALA A 44 -9.94 -29.83 -10.57
CA ALA A 44 -11.14 -29.94 -9.76
C ALA A 44 -11.30 -31.36 -9.21
N SER A 45 -11.82 -31.46 -7.97
CA SER A 45 -12.13 -32.76 -7.35
C SER A 45 -13.14 -33.54 -8.22
N GLN A 46 -13.13 -34.88 -8.09
CA GLN A 46 -14.07 -35.72 -8.83
C GLN A 46 -15.50 -35.62 -8.30
N ASN A 47 -15.67 -35.37 -7.00
CA ASN A 47 -16.95 -35.26 -6.33
C ASN A 47 -17.03 -33.98 -5.50
N ALA A 48 -18.21 -33.38 -5.42
CA ALA A 48 -18.47 -32.30 -4.46
C ALA A 48 -18.52 -32.89 -3.02
N LYS A 49 -18.02 -32.13 -2.06
CA LYS A 49 -18.13 -32.50 -0.64
C LYS A 49 -19.58 -32.36 -0.18
N PRO A 50 -20.15 -33.33 0.58
CA PRO A 50 -21.51 -33.21 1.11
C PRO A 50 -21.67 -31.94 1.97
N GLY A 51 -22.79 -31.24 1.84
CA GLY A 51 -23.11 -30.06 2.67
C GLY A 51 -22.43 -28.76 2.28
N VAL A 52 -21.64 -28.72 1.20
CA VAL A 52 -21.08 -27.47 0.65
C VAL A 52 -22.13 -26.79 -0.24
N ASP A 53 -22.39 -25.53 0.03
CA ASP A 53 -23.35 -24.65 -0.66
C ASP A 53 -22.70 -23.41 -1.33
N PHE A 54 -21.36 -23.39 -1.39
CA PHE A 54 -20.58 -22.33 -2.03
C PHE A 54 -19.51 -22.92 -2.96
N LEU A 55 -18.94 -22.09 -3.82
CA LEU A 55 -17.82 -22.45 -4.69
C LEU A 55 -16.51 -22.56 -3.87
N PRO A 56 -15.97 -23.76 -3.62
CA PRO A 56 -14.70 -23.92 -2.90
C PRO A 56 -13.51 -23.75 -3.86
N LEU A 57 -13.33 -22.53 -4.35
CA LEU A 57 -12.22 -22.15 -5.24
C LEU A 57 -11.02 -21.66 -4.41
N THR A 58 -9.86 -22.27 -4.64
CA THR A 58 -8.57 -21.80 -4.14
C THR A 58 -7.68 -21.38 -5.30
N VAL A 59 -7.19 -20.16 -5.26
CA VAL A 59 -6.23 -19.63 -6.23
C VAL A 59 -4.93 -19.31 -5.50
N ASP A 60 -3.83 -19.86 -5.99
CA ASP A 60 -2.49 -19.62 -5.48
C ASP A 60 -1.58 -19.08 -6.59
N TYR A 61 -0.89 -17.99 -6.29
CA TYR A 61 0.17 -17.46 -7.13
C TYR A 61 1.49 -17.59 -6.37
N GLN A 62 2.53 -18.04 -7.06
CA GLN A 62 3.83 -18.33 -6.47
C GLN A 62 4.96 -17.75 -7.32
N GLU A 63 5.89 -17.06 -6.70
CA GLU A 63 7.12 -16.58 -7.31
C GLU A 63 8.29 -17.46 -6.88
N LYS A 64 8.88 -18.21 -7.82
CA LYS A 64 10.03 -19.05 -7.52
C LYS A 64 11.31 -18.22 -7.55
N ALA A 65 12.10 -18.25 -6.49
CA ALA A 65 13.34 -17.47 -6.40
C ALA A 65 14.30 -17.75 -7.57
N TYR A 66 14.35 -19.01 -8.04
CA TYR A 66 15.14 -19.39 -9.22
C TYR A 66 14.68 -18.71 -10.51
N ALA A 67 13.45 -18.23 -10.58
CA ALA A 67 12.94 -17.50 -11.76
C ALA A 67 13.75 -16.22 -12.06
N ALA A 68 14.35 -15.62 -11.02
CA ALA A 68 15.25 -14.47 -11.12
C ALA A 68 16.73 -14.84 -10.88
N GLY A 69 17.08 -16.15 -10.89
CA GLY A 69 18.43 -16.63 -10.62
C GLY A 69 18.87 -16.47 -9.16
N LYS A 70 17.91 -16.43 -8.22
CA LYS A 70 18.16 -16.23 -6.79
C LYS A 70 18.04 -17.55 -6.01
N ILE A 71 18.78 -17.65 -4.89
CA ILE A 71 18.53 -18.60 -3.82
C ILE A 71 17.77 -17.87 -2.73
N PRO A 72 16.67 -18.44 -2.20
CA PRO A 72 15.90 -17.79 -1.15
C PRO A 72 16.76 -17.40 0.07
N GLY A 73 16.47 -16.24 0.64
CA GLY A 73 17.07 -15.77 1.89
C GLY A 73 16.74 -16.68 3.09
N GLY A 74 17.16 -16.27 4.27
CA GLY A 74 16.90 -17.00 5.51
C GLY A 74 17.72 -18.27 5.68
N TYR A 75 17.47 -18.98 6.78
CA TYR A 75 18.25 -20.16 7.18
C TYR A 75 17.99 -21.40 6.31
N PHE A 76 16.71 -21.66 5.97
CA PHE A 76 16.31 -22.87 5.24
C PHE A 76 16.60 -22.83 3.74
N LYS A 77 16.94 -21.67 3.18
CA LYS A 77 17.21 -21.50 1.73
C LYS A 77 16.08 -22.05 0.86
N ARG A 78 14.85 -21.92 1.30
CA ARG A 78 13.63 -22.40 0.64
C ARG A 78 12.51 -21.37 0.79
N GLU A 79 11.65 -21.24 -0.22
CA GLU A 79 10.43 -20.46 -0.16
C GLU A 79 9.55 -20.98 1.00
N GLY A 80 9.02 -20.07 1.79
CA GLY A 80 8.22 -20.37 2.97
C GLY A 80 6.75 -19.95 2.80
N ARG A 81 6.29 -19.05 3.67
CA ARG A 81 4.95 -18.49 3.56
C ARG A 81 4.86 -17.55 2.35
N PRO A 82 3.69 -17.49 1.67
CA PRO A 82 3.48 -16.52 0.60
C PRO A 82 3.82 -15.10 1.04
N SER A 83 4.53 -14.37 0.19
CA SER A 83 4.79 -12.95 0.36
C SER A 83 3.49 -12.14 0.22
N GLU A 84 3.50 -10.89 0.67
CA GLU A 84 2.37 -9.96 0.47
C GLU A 84 2.00 -9.84 -1.01
N LYS A 85 3.00 -9.72 -1.91
CA LYS A 85 2.83 -9.68 -3.35
C LYS A 85 2.13 -10.94 -3.89
N GLU A 86 2.55 -12.12 -3.47
CA GLU A 86 1.92 -13.38 -3.88
C GLU A 86 0.47 -13.48 -3.41
N VAL A 87 0.18 -13.04 -2.18
CA VAL A 87 -1.21 -12.98 -1.66
C VAL A 87 -2.06 -12.02 -2.47
N LEU A 88 -1.56 -10.82 -2.79
CA LEU A 88 -2.28 -9.81 -3.56
C LEU A 88 -2.50 -10.27 -5.00
N THR A 89 -1.50 -10.86 -5.65
CA THR A 89 -1.64 -11.40 -7.01
C THR A 89 -2.59 -12.60 -7.05
N SER A 90 -2.57 -13.49 -6.04
CA SER A 90 -3.59 -14.54 -5.91
C SER A 90 -5.01 -13.97 -5.91
N ARG A 91 -5.22 -12.83 -5.23
CA ARG A 91 -6.52 -12.13 -5.22
C ARG A 91 -6.85 -11.48 -6.55
N LEU A 92 -5.86 -10.90 -7.25
CA LEU A 92 -6.07 -10.36 -8.61
C LEU A 92 -6.53 -11.43 -9.59
N ILE A 93 -6.09 -12.68 -9.42
CA ILE A 93 -6.50 -13.82 -10.25
C ILE A 93 -7.86 -14.36 -9.79
N ASP A 94 -8.09 -14.55 -8.48
CA ASP A 94 -9.33 -15.16 -7.93
C ASP A 94 -10.58 -14.32 -8.23
N ARG A 95 -10.50 -13.00 -8.01
CA ARG A 95 -11.65 -12.10 -8.07
C ARG A 95 -12.37 -12.11 -9.42
N PRO A 96 -11.70 -11.96 -10.57
CA PRO A 96 -12.37 -11.98 -11.87
C PRO A 96 -12.74 -13.39 -12.37
N LEU A 97 -12.12 -14.45 -11.81
CA LEU A 97 -12.45 -15.83 -12.20
C LEU A 97 -13.72 -16.35 -11.49
N ARG A 98 -13.86 -16.02 -10.20
CA ARG A 98 -14.90 -16.57 -9.32
C ARG A 98 -16.33 -16.37 -9.84
N PRO A 99 -16.74 -15.18 -10.33
CA PRO A 99 -18.08 -14.95 -10.85
C PRO A 99 -18.41 -15.72 -12.14
N LEU A 100 -17.41 -16.29 -12.79
CA LEU A 100 -17.56 -17.00 -14.06
C LEU A 100 -17.72 -18.53 -13.89
N PHE A 101 -17.86 -19.00 -12.67
CA PHE A 101 -18.31 -20.37 -12.43
C PHE A 101 -19.84 -20.40 -12.37
N PRO A 102 -20.48 -21.42 -12.98
CA PRO A 102 -21.93 -21.53 -12.97
C PRO A 102 -22.46 -21.79 -11.57
N GLU A 103 -23.64 -21.26 -11.28
CA GLU A 103 -24.36 -21.52 -10.04
C GLU A 103 -24.55 -23.03 -9.84
N GLY A 104 -24.45 -23.51 -8.60
CA GLY A 104 -24.53 -24.93 -8.27
C GLY A 104 -23.24 -25.73 -8.50
N TYR A 105 -22.16 -25.11 -8.95
CA TYR A 105 -20.85 -25.75 -9.05
C TYR A 105 -20.12 -25.73 -7.71
N TYR A 106 -20.14 -26.85 -6.98
CA TYR A 106 -19.61 -26.98 -5.61
C TYR A 106 -18.41 -27.92 -5.51
N PHE A 107 -17.73 -28.20 -6.61
CA PHE A 107 -16.52 -29.02 -6.62
C PHE A 107 -15.32 -28.22 -6.13
N GLU A 108 -14.53 -28.81 -5.22
CA GLU A 108 -13.28 -28.19 -4.79
C GLU A 108 -12.36 -27.98 -5.99
N THR A 109 -12.05 -26.73 -6.29
CA THR A 109 -11.28 -26.34 -7.46
C THR A 109 -10.04 -25.56 -7.03
N GLN A 110 -8.89 -25.96 -7.56
CA GLN A 110 -7.62 -25.28 -7.31
C GLN A 110 -7.02 -24.76 -8.62
N VAL A 111 -6.61 -23.51 -8.61
CA VAL A 111 -5.83 -22.86 -9.68
C VAL A 111 -4.50 -22.42 -9.11
N ILE A 112 -3.39 -22.88 -9.71
CA ILE A 112 -2.05 -22.47 -9.30
C ILE A 112 -1.36 -21.82 -10.47
N ALA A 113 -0.86 -20.59 -10.28
CA ALA A 113 -0.01 -19.87 -11.22
C ALA A 113 1.40 -19.72 -10.62
N SER A 114 2.39 -20.32 -11.26
CA SER A 114 3.79 -20.30 -10.78
C SER A 114 4.68 -19.57 -11.77
N VAL A 115 5.41 -18.54 -11.32
CA VAL A 115 6.43 -17.84 -12.11
C VAL A 115 7.69 -18.70 -12.12
N LEU A 116 8.06 -19.16 -13.32
CA LEU A 116 9.20 -20.06 -13.54
C LEU A 116 10.40 -19.36 -14.16
N SER A 117 10.19 -18.22 -14.81
CA SER A 117 11.23 -17.33 -15.35
C SER A 117 10.73 -15.89 -15.27
N SER A 118 11.61 -14.94 -14.96
CA SER A 118 11.29 -13.51 -14.86
C SER A 118 12.40 -12.68 -15.51
N ASP A 119 12.02 -11.86 -16.47
CA ASP A 119 12.88 -10.84 -17.06
C ASP A 119 12.94 -9.55 -16.23
N ARG A 120 12.32 -9.58 -15.04
CA ARG A 120 12.24 -8.48 -14.08
C ARG A 120 11.48 -7.25 -14.60
N THR A 121 10.67 -7.40 -15.65
CA THR A 121 9.84 -6.30 -16.18
C THR A 121 8.53 -6.09 -15.43
N GLY A 122 8.14 -7.01 -14.53
CA GLY A 122 6.99 -6.84 -13.62
C GLY A 122 5.62 -7.23 -14.17
N SER A 123 5.53 -7.91 -15.32
CA SER A 123 4.25 -8.28 -15.95
C SER A 123 3.69 -9.63 -15.50
N SER A 124 4.30 -10.32 -14.54
CA SER A 124 3.92 -11.69 -14.14
C SER A 124 2.51 -11.78 -13.53
N ASP A 125 1.99 -10.72 -12.94
CA ASP A 125 0.64 -10.62 -12.38
C ASP A 125 -0.45 -10.74 -13.46
N VAL A 126 -0.39 -9.92 -14.51
CA VAL A 126 -1.38 -9.95 -15.61
C VAL A 126 -1.25 -11.20 -16.48
N ILE A 127 -0.02 -11.73 -16.63
CA ILE A 127 0.20 -13.02 -17.29
C ILE A 127 -0.42 -14.13 -16.45
N GLY A 128 -0.31 -14.08 -15.13
CA GLY A 128 -0.93 -15.01 -14.18
C GLY A 128 -2.45 -15.06 -14.32
N ILE A 129 -3.13 -13.91 -14.44
CA ILE A 129 -4.58 -13.82 -14.71
C ILE A 129 -4.93 -14.54 -16.01
N THR A 130 -4.22 -14.19 -17.08
CA THR A 130 -4.45 -14.71 -18.42
C THR A 130 -4.19 -16.21 -18.50
N ALA A 131 -3.08 -16.69 -17.94
CA ALA A 131 -2.70 -18.10 -17.92
C ALA A 131 -3.67 -18.96 -17.10
N ALA A 132 -4.12 -18.48 -15.93
CA ALA A 132 -5.10 -19.15 -15.08
C ALA A 132 -6.44 -19.31 -15.80
N SER A 133 -6.91 -18.25 -16.44
CA SER A 133 -8.12 -18.26 -17.26
C SER A 133 -8.01 -19.23 -18.43
N ALA A 134 -6.89 -19.20 -19.14
CA ALA A 134 -6.65 -20.11 -20.26
C ALA A 134 -6.59 -21.59 -19.80
N ALA A 135 -6.02 -21.88 -18.61
CA ALA A 135 -6.00 -23.23 -18.03
C ALA A 135 -7.42 -23.74 -17.75
N LEU A 136 -8.30 -22.88 -17.19
CA LEU A 136 -9.72 -23.20 -17.02
C LEU A 136 -10.45 -23.37 -18.35
N ALA A 137 -10.14 -22.53 -19.34
CA ALA A 137 -10.78 -22.60 -20.66
C ALA A 137 -10.49 -23.92 -21.39
N VAL A 138 -9.24 -24.42 -21.38
CA VAL A 138 -8.83 -25.68 -22.02
C VAL A 138 -9.17 -26.93 -21.19
N SER A 139 -9.61 -26.78 -19.92
CA SER A 139 -10.00 -27.88 -19.03
C SER A 139 -11.43 -28.36 -19.30
N ASN A 140 -11.84 -29.42 -18.59
CA ASN A 140 -13.24 -29.88 -18.53
C ASN A 140 -14.04 -29.19 -17.39
N ILE A 141 -13.42 -28.29 -16.64
CA ILE A 141 -14.07 -27.53 -15.55
C ILE A 141 -15.07 -26.55 -16.18
N PRO A 142 -16.34 -26.48 -15.71
CA PRO A 142 -17.31 -25.52 -16.21
C PRO A 142 -16.90 -24.11 -15.84
N PHE A 143 -16.59 -23.31 -16.84
CA PHE A 143 -16.11 -21.96 -16.72
C PHE A 143 -16.68 -21.10 -17.86
N LEU A 144 -17.37 -20.01 -17.53
CA LEU A 144 -18.09 -19.13 -18.46
C LEU A 144 -17.20 -18.06 -19.11
N GLY A 145 -15.89 -18.07 -18.80
CA GLY A 145 -14.91 -17.23 -19.48
C GLY A 145 -14.57 -17.71 -20.89
N PRO A 146 -13.44 -17.29 -21.47
CA PRO A 146 -12.24 -16.82 -20.76
C PRO A 146 -12.21 -15.31 -20.45
N ILE A 147 -11.27 -14.96 -19.56
CA ILE A 147 -10.86 -13.59 -19.28
C ILE A 147 -9.37 -13.40 -19.62
N ALA A 148 -8.95 -12.15 -19.71
CA ALA A 148 -7.53 -11.79 -19.72
C ALA A 148 -7.26 -10.60 -18.82
N GLY A 149 -5.98 -10.43 -18.41
CA GLY A 149 -5.50 -9.29 -17.65
C GLY A 149 -4.59 -8.38 -18.48
N VAL A 150 -4.72 -7.07 -18.30
CA VAL A 150 -3.87 -6.05 -18.92
C VAL A 150 -3.55 -4.98 -17.88
N LYS A 151 -2.32 -4.49 -17.91
CA LYS A 151 -1.85 -3.35 -17.10
C LYS A 151 -1.77 -2.09 -17.95
N ILE A 152 -2.20 -0.95 -17.40
CA ILE A 152 -2.05 0.36 -18.04
C ILE A 152 -1.28 1.28 -17.09
N GLY A 153 -0.20 1.86 -17.61
CA GLY A 153 0.48 3.00 -17.05
C GLY A 153 0.11 4.31 -17.74
N ARG A 154 0.52 5.45 -17.17
CA ARG A 154 0.41 6.76 -17.79
C ARG A 154 1.66 7.57 -17.51
N VAL A 155 2.38 7.92 -18.56
CA VAL A 155 3.64 8.68 -18.49
C VAL A 155 3.56 9.88 -19.42
N ASN A 156 3.87 11.06 -18.90
CA ASN A 156 3.77 12.32 -19.66
C ASN A 156 2.41 12.54 -20.34
N GLY A 157 1.34 12.09 -19.72
CA GLY A 157 -0.01 12.22 -20.26
C GLY A 157 -0.44 11.11 -21.23
N GLU A 158 0.46 10.22 -21.67
CA GLU A 158 0.18 9.14 -22.62
C GLU A 158 0.00 7.79 -21.90
N PHE A 159 -0.94 6.97 -22.37
CA PHE A 159 -1.15 5.63 -21.85
C PHE A 159 -0.13 4.64 -22.42
N VAL A 160 0.37 3.76 -21.55
CA VAL A 160 1.30 2.68 -21.90
C VAL A 160 0.69 1.34 -21.51
N VAL A 161 0.56 0.43 -22.46
CA VAL A 161 0.04 -0.93 -22.25
C VAL A 161 1.16 -1.84 -21.73
N ASN A 162 0.91 -2.57 -20.66
CA ASN A 162 1.85 -3.46 -19.99
C ASN A 162 3.25 -2.82 -19.77
N PRO A 163 3.30 -1.64 -19.13
CA PRO A 163 4.57 -0.95 -18.88
C PRO A 163 5.51 -1.82 -18.05
N ASP A 164 6.80 -1.68 -18.30
CA ASP A 164 7.82 -2.28 -17.45
C ASP A 164 7.97 -1.52 -16.11
N LEU A 165 8.75 -2.09 -15.19
CA LEU A 165 8.93 -1.51 -13.86
C LEU A 165 9.59 -0.13 -13.87
N GLU A 166 10.51 0.11 -14.81
CA GLU A 166 11.19 1.41 -14.91
C GLU A 166 10.19 2.49 -15.39
N THR A 167 9.37 2.15 -16.37
CA THR A 167 8.28 3.02 -16.84
C THR A 167 7.26 3.27 -15.72
N LEU A 168 6.93 2.25 -14.89
CA LEU A 168 6.00 2.40 -13.77
C LEU A 168 6.51 3.33 -12.67
N LYS A 169 7.82 3.43 -12.45
CA LYS A 169 8.38 4.37 -11.46
C LYS A 169 8.04 5.83 -11.75
N GLY A 170 7.94 6.18 -13.02
CA GLY A 170 7.56 7.53 -13.48
C GLY A 170 6.08 7.67 -13.83
N SER A 171 5.29 6.62 -13.64
CA SER A 171 3.90 6.59 -14.05
C SER A 171 2.98 7.26 -13.04
N GLU A 172 2.01 8.04 -13.55
CA GLU A 172 0.92 8.62 -12.77
C GLU A 172 -0.21 7.62 -12.49
N LEU A 173 -0.18 6.44 -13.15
CA LEU A 173 -1.18 5.41 -13.10
C LEU A 173 -0.53 4.02 -13.06
N ASP A 174 -0.98 3.16 -12.14
CA ASP A 174 -0.73 1.71 -12.14
C ASP A 174 -2.10 1.04 -12.06
N LEU A 175 -2.64 0.63 -13.21
CA LEU A 175 -3.97 0.11 -13.37
C LEU A 175 -3.92 -1.32 -13.91
N VAL A 176 -4.53 -2.27 -13.22
CA VAL A 176 -4.78 -3.63 -13.69
C VAL A 176 -6.27 -3.79 -13.98
N VAL A 177 -6.58 -4.27 -15.19
CA VAL A 177 -7.94 -4.59 -15.60
C VAL A 177 -8.00 -6.05 -16.00
N ALA A 178 -9.03 -6.76 -15.58
CA ALA A 178 -9.37 -8.10 -16.07
C ALA A 178 -10.81 -8.13 -16.58
N GLY A 179 -11.03 -8.84 -17.68
CA GLY A 179 -12.35 -8.89 -18.30
C GLY A 179 -12.52 -10.03 -19.30
N THR A 180 -13.78 -10.24 -19.70
CA THR A 180 -14.17 -11.08 -20.84
C THR A 180 -14.08 -10.29 -22.16
N ALA A 181 -14.46 -10.89 -23.27
CA ALA A 181 -14.61 -10.16 -24.54
C ALA A 181 -15.68 -9.06 -24.46
N ASP A 182 -16.72 -9.28 -23.65
CA ASP A 182 -17.91 -8.43 -23.63
C ASP A 182 -17.88 -7.40 -22.50
N ALA A 183 -17.12 -7.66 -21.41
CA ALA A 183 -17.22 -6.86 -20.20
C ALA A 183 -15.94 -6.83 -19.35
N VAL A 184 -15.74 -5.71 -18.66
CA VAL A 184 -14.78 -5.58 -17.55
C VAL A 184 -15.34 -6.29 -16.32
N MET A 185 -14.52 -7.14 -15.69
CA MET A 185 -14.89 -7.93 -14.50
C MET A 185 -14.20 -7.45 -13.22
N MET A 186 -12.99 -6.94 -13.33
CA MET A 186 -12.19 -6.49 -12.19
C MET A 186 -11.31 -5.31 -12.60
N VAL A 187 -11.21 -4.33 -11.73
CA VAL A 187 -10.27 -3.21 -11.84
C VAL A 187 -9.56 -3.03 -10.52
N GLU A 188 -8.25 -2.79 -10.58
CA GLU A 188 -7.45 -2.37 -9.42
C GLU A 188 -6.43 -1.33 -9.84
N ALA A 189 -6.46 -0.15 -9.22
CA ALA A 189 -5.61 0.97 -9.59
C ALA A 189 -5.03 1.73 -8.41
N GLY A 190 -3.78 2.19 -8.60
CA GLY A 190 -3.20 3.33 -7.91
C GLY A 190 -3.02 4.48 -8.89
N ALA A 191 -3.30 5.71 -8.48
CA ALA A 191 -3.24 6.88 -9.35
C ALA A 191 -2.75 8.12 -8.58
N ASN A 192 -2.08 9.02 -9.27
CA ASN A 192 -1.61 10.28 -8.71
C ASN A 192 -2.65 11.39 -8.95
N GLU A 193 -3.77 11.32 -8.20
CA GLU A 193 -4.86 12.32 -8.25
C GLU A 193 -5.44 12.52 -9.67
N LEU A 194 -5.61 11.44 -10.43
CA LEU A 194 -6.12 11.50 -11.81
C LEU A 194 -7.63 11.75 -11.85
N PRO A 195 -8.12 12.54 -12.84
CA PRO A 195 -9.55 12.72 -13.09
C PRO A 195 -10.27 11.40 -13.39
N GLU A 196 -11.53 11.31 -13.01
CA GLU A 196 -12.39 10.13 -13.24
C GLU A 196 -12.48 9.77 -14.74
N ALA A 197 -12.56 10.77 -15.62
CA ALA A 197 -12.58 10.56 -17.07
C ALA A 197 -11.27 9.88 -17.59
N THR A 198 -10.12 10.23 -17.02
CA THR A 198 -8.85 9.60 -17.37
C THR A 198 -8.82 8.14 -16.91
N MET A 199 -9.36 7.84 -15.74
CA MET A 199 -9.49 6.46 -15.24
C MET A 199 -10.37 5.63 -16.17
N LEU A 200 -11.51 6.18 -16.61
CA LEU A 200 -12.42 5.51 -17.55
C LEU A 200 -11.73 5.22 -18.89
N ALA A 201 -11.04 6.20 -19.48
CA ALA A 201 -10.31 6.02 -20.74
C ALA A 201 -9.23 4.94 -20.65
N ALA A 202 -8.53 4.85 -19.52
CA ALA A 202 -7.53 3.80 -19.27
C ALA A 202 -8.18 2.40 -19.19
N ILE A 203 -9.34 2.29 -18.55
CA ILE A 203 -10.10 1.03 -18.46
C ILE A 203 -10.60 0.59 -19.84
N GLU A 204 -11.10 1.52 -20.64
CA GLU A 204 -11.56 1.23 -22.02
C GLU A 204 -10.40 0.76 -22.90
N LEU A 205 -9.25 1.39 -22.83
CA LEU A 205 -8.04 0.96 -23.53
C LEU A 205 -7.63 -0.45 -23.12
N ALA A 206 -7.58 -0.74 -21.82
CA ALA A 206 -7.26 -2.07 -21.32
C ALA A 206 -8.24 -3.12 -21.84
N HIS A 207 -9.55 -2.82 -21.85
CA HIS A 207 -10.57 -3.75 -22.34
C HIS A 207 -10.43 -4.02 -23.85
N ALA A 208 -10.00 -3.04 -24.63
CA ALA A 208 -9.73 -3.24 -26.05
C ALA A 208 -8.58 -4.25 -26.29
N GLU A 209 -7.53 -4.23 -25.47
CA GLU A 209 -6.45 -5.22 -25.52
C GLU A 209 -6.89 -6.59 -24.98
N ILE A 210 -7.68 -6.62 -23.91
CA ILE A 210 -8.25 -7.84 -23.33
C ILE A 210 -9.01 -8.65 -24.38
N LYS A 211 -9.83 -8.02 -25.22
CA LYS A 211 -10.60 -8.69 -26.29
C LYS A 211 -9.70 -9.47 -27.22
N LYS A 212 -8.53 -8.93 -27.59
CA LYS A 212 -7.58 -9.60 -28.49
C LYS A 212 -7.00 -10.86 -27.83
N ILE A 213 -6.66 -10.78 -26.55
CA ILE A 213 -6.11 -11.92 -25.80
C ILE A 213 -7.17 -13.00 -25.60
N VAL A 214 -8.39 -12.63 -25.22
CA VAL A 214 -9.52 -13.54 -25.05
C VAL A 214 -9.83 -14.31 -26.35
N ALA A 215 -9.75 -13.64 -27.50
CA ALA A 215 -9.91 -14.30 -28.80
C ALA A 215 -8.85 -15.40 -29.00
N LYS A 216 -7.60 -15.16 -28.62
CA LYS A 216 -6.51 -16.14 -28.70
C LYS A 216 -6.68 -17.31 -27.72
N ILE A 217 -7.17 -17.06 -26.52
CA ILE A 217 -7.50 -18.14 -25.58
C ILE A 217 -8.61 -19.05 -26.15
N ASN A 218 -9.63 -18.47 -26.78
CA ASN A 218 -10.68 -19.24 -27.47
C ASN A 218 -10.13 -20.04 -28.65
N GLU A 219 -9.23 -19.46 -29.45
CA GLU A 219 -8.52 -20.20 -30.50
C GLU A 219 -7.76 -21.40 -29.94
N LEU A 220 -6.99 -21.22 -28.84
CA LEU A 220 -6.27 -22.30 -28.18
C LEU A 220 -7.20 -23.39 -27.65
N ARG A 221 -8.35 -23.02 -27.08
CA ARG A 221 -9.39 -23.95 -26.63
C ARG A 221 -9.88 -24.84 -27.77
N VAL A 222 -10.17 -24.26 -28.91
CA VAL A 222 -10.62 -25.01 -30.11
C VAL A 222 -9.51 -25.92 -30.64
N LEU A 223 -8.28 -25.42 -30.81
CA LEU A 223 -7.11 -26.18 -31.25
C LEU A 223 -6.82 -27.39 -30.35
N SER A 224 -7.00 -27.26 -29.04
CA SER A 224 -6.76 -28.31 -28.06
C SER A 224 -7.90 -29.33 -27.94
N GLY A 225 -8.89 -29.28 -28.84
CA GLY A 225 -9.97 -30.24 -28.94
C GLY A 225 -11.24 -29.89 -28.17
N ASN A 226 -11.38 -28.65 -27.69
CA ASN A 226 -12.59 -28.10 -27.03
C ASN A 226 -13.23 -29.11 -26.06
N LYS A 227 -12.50 -29.54 -25.04
CA LYS A 227 -12.95 -30.57 -24.09
C LYS A 227 -14.37 -30.29 -23.58
N PRO A 228 -15.26 -31.29 -23.55
CA PRO A 228 -16.59 -31.13 -23.00
C PRO A 228 -16.52 -30.73 -21.52
N LYS A 229 -17.28 -29.72 -21.13
CA LYS A 229 -17.35 -29.28 -19.74
C LYS A 229 -18.16 -30.28 -18.90
N ARG A 230 -17.77 -30.48 -17.66
CA ARG A 230 -18.52 -31.28 -16.68
C ARG A 230 -19.92 -30.68 -16.51
N SER A 231 -20.94 -31.54 -16.41
CA SER A 231 -22.29 -31.13 -16.09
C SER A 231 -22.38 -30.60 -14.67
N VAL A 232 -23.06 -29.48 -14.48
CA VAL A 232 -23.44 -28.97 -13.17
C VAL A 232 -24.81 -29.51 -12.84
N VAL A 233 -24.93 -30.26 -11.76
CA VAL A 233 -26.22 -30.74 -11.28
C VAL A 233 -26.83 -29.68 -10.40
N THR A 234 -27.72 -28.88 -10.94
CA THR A 234 -28.55 -27.98 -10.12
C THR A 234 -29.53 -28.83 -9.30
N GLU A 235 -29.53 -28.58 -8.02
CA GLU A 235 -30.42 -29.25 -7.08
C GLU A 235 -31.87 -28.92 -7.44
N GLN A 236 -32.68 -29.95 -7.75
CA GLN A 236 -34.08 -29.73 -8.08
C GLN A 236 -34.89 -29.57 -6.80
N ILE A 237 -35.32 -28.35 -6.55
CA ILE A 237 -36.22 -28.04 -5.43
C ILE A 237 -37.68 -28.24 -5.90
N ALA A 238 -38.46 -28.98 -5.12
CA ALA A 238 -39.88 -29.22 -5.43
C ALA A 238 -40.64 -27.85 -5.49
N PRO A 239 -41.38 -27.57 -6.61
CA PRO A 239 -42.11 -26.31 -6.75
C PRO A 239 -43.08 -26.02 -5.62
N ASP A 240 -43.75 -27.07 -5.12
CA ASP A 240 -44.70 -26.96 -4.00
C ASP A 240 -44.01 -26.46 -2.71
N LEU A 241 -42.79 -26.86 -2.45
CA LEU A 241 -42.02 -26.38 -1.31
C LEU A 241 -41.73 -24.89 -1.46
N ALA A 242 -41.35 -24.42 -2.63
CA ALA A 242 -41.11 -23.02 -2.90
C ALA A 242 -42.36 -22.15 -2.63
N VAL A 243 -43.54 -22.63 -3.06
CA VAL A 243 -44.82 -21.96 -2.79
C VAL A 243 -45.12 -21.93 -1.27
N GLN A 244 -44.92 -23.05 -0.56
CA GLN A 244 -45.15 -23.14 0.88
C GLN A 244 -44.23 -22.19 1.67
N VAL A 245 -42.92 -22.21 1.39
CA VAL A 245 -41.97 -21.33 2.05
C VAL A 245 -42.33 -19.88 1.78
N LYS A 246 -42.57 -19.50 0.52
CA LYS A 246 -42.95 -18.13 0.15
C LYS A 246 -44.20 -17.66 0.89
N GLY A 247 -45.23 -18.51 0.98
CA GLY A 247 -46.45 -18.19 1.71
C GLY A 247 -46.23 -17.94 3.22
N LEU A 248 -45.27 -18.63 3.82
CA LEU A 248 -44.96 -18.50 5.24
C LEU A 248 -44.08 -17.27 5.57
N VAL A 249 -43.13 -16.91 4.69
CA VAL A 249 -42.06 -15.97 5.06
C VAL A 249 -42.08 -14.63 4.34
N ALA A 250 -42.77 -14.50 3.19
CA ALA A 250 -42.61 -13.31 2.34
C ALA A 250 -42.93 -11.99 3.06
N GLN A 251 -43.97 -11.92 3.87
CA GLN A 251 -44.28 -10.71 4.64
C GLN A 251 -43.27 -10.49 5.78
N GLY A 252 -42.92 -11.56 6.48
CA GLY A 252 -41.94 -11.48 7.57
C GLY A 252 -40.55 -11.00 7.09
N ILE A 253 -40.12 -11.47 5.91
CA ILE A 253 -38.86 -11.00 5.28
C ILE A 253 -38.99 -9.51 4.93
N ARG A 254 -40.07 -9.06 4.28
CA ARG A 254 -40.29 -7.63 3.96
C ARG A 254 -40.25 -6.73 5.18
N ASP A 255 -40.83 -7.17 6.29
CA ASP A 255 -40.81 -6.42 7.55
C ASP A 255 -39.42 -6.42 8.19
N ALA A 256 -38.72 -7.57 8.17
CA ALA A 256 -37.40 -7.74 8.75
C ALA A 256 -36.32 -6.92 8.03
N ILE A 257 -36.31 -6.90 6.68
CA ILE A 257 -35.31 -6.16 5.89
C ILE A 257 -35.37 -4.64 6.09
N MET A 258 -36.48 -4.12 6.61
CA MET A 258 -36.66 -2.71 6.94
C MET A 258 -36.17 -2.34 8.35
N ILE A 259 -35.63 -3.29 9.14
CA ILE A 259 -35.04 -3.01 10.45
C ILE A 259 -33.67 -2.36 10.25
N PRO A 260 -33.46 -1.10 10.66
CA PRO A 260 -32.21 -0.37 10.37
C PRO A 260 -30.96 -1.00 11.01
N ASN A 261 -31.08 -1.42 12.29
CA ASN A 261 -29.97 -2.02 13.02
C ASN A 261 -29.63 -3.42 12.48
N LYS A 262 -28.34 -3.66 12.16
CA LYS A 262 -27.84 -4.90 11.57
C LYS A 262 -28.15 -6.13 12.43
N SER A 263 -27.83 -6.10 13.73
CA SER A 263 -27.99 -7.25 14.62
C SER A 263 -29.46 -7.61 14.80
N ALA A 264 -30.31 -6.61 15.06
CA ALA A 264 -31.76 -6.82 15.24
C ALA A 264 -32.42 -7.36 13.95
N ARG A 265 -31.99 -6.88 12.79
CA ARG A 265 -32.43 -7.40 11.48
C ARG A 265 -32.05 -8.87 11.31
N GLN A 266 -30.78 -9.22 11.57
CA GLN A 266 -30.31 -10.59 11.45
C GLN A 266 -31.02 -11.53 12.42
N GLU A 267 -31.16 -11.15 13.69
CA GLU A 267 -31.90 -11.93 14.69
C GLU A 267 -33.36 -12.21 14.23
N ARG A 268 -34.00 -11.19 13.64
CA ARG A 268 -35.38 -11.36 13.13
C ARG A 268 -35.44 -12.32 11.94
N LEU A 269 -34.52 -12.21 10.98
CA LEU A 269 -34.43 -13.11 9.83
C LEU A 269 -34.13 -14.55 10.29
N ASP A 270 -33.19 -14.74 11.21
CA ASP A 270 -32.83 -16.05 11.76
C ASP A 270 -34.02 -16.70 12.51
N MET A 271 -34.80 -15.91 13.24
CA MET A 271 -36.00 -16.38 13.91
C MET A 271 -37.06 -16.87 12.90
N ILE A 272 -37.33 -16.08 11.83
CA ILE A 272 -38.28 -16.46 10.78
C ILE A 272 -37.81 -17.73 10.08
N LEU A 273 -36.53 -17.83 9.73
CA LEU A 273 -35.95 -19.01 9.11
C LEU A 273 -36.11 -20.26 9.99
N LYS A 274 -35.78 -20.16 11.28
CA LYS A 274 -35.88 -21.24 12.25
C LYS A 274 -37.33 -21.73 12.38
N GLU A 275 -38.29 -20.80 12.58
CA GLU A 275 -39.71 -21.14 12.63
C GLU A 275 -40.19 -21.84 11.35
N THR A 276 -39.70 -21.45 10.20
CA THR A 276 -40.05 -22.03 8.90
C THR A 276 -39.50 -23.45 8.76
N ILE A 277 -38.26 -23.68 9.15
CA ILE A 277 -37.63 -25.00 9.19
C ILE A 277 -38.44 -25.93 10.11
N ASP A 278 -38.77 -25.48 11.32
CA ASP A 278 -39.52 -26.28 12.28
C ASP A 278 -40.93 -26.66 11.77
N LYS A 279 -41.62 -25.73 11.08
CA LYS A 279 -42.98 -25.97 10.49
C LYS A 279 -42.95 -26.91 9.30
N LEU A 280 -41.87 -26.88 8.50
CA LEU A 280 -41.75 -27.65 7.27
C LEU A 280 -40.85 -28.88 7.40
N LYS A 281 -40.46 -29.25 8.60
CA LYS A 281 -39.63 -30.42 8.88
C LYS A 281 -40.26 -31.68 8.33
N ASN A 282 -39.49 -32.47 7.59
CA ASN A 282 -39.91 -33.75 7.05
C ASN A 282 -38.84 -34.80 7.31
N PRO A 283 -39.04 -35.76 8.22
CA PRO A 283 -38.05 -36.79 8.53
C PRO A 283 -37.66 -37.67 7.32
N ASP A 284 -38.57 -37.80 6.33
CA ASP A 284 -38.35 -38.61 5.14
C ASP A 284 -37.55 -37.90 4.05
N ASP A 285 -37.30 -36.58 4.20
CA ASP A 285 -36.52 -35.77 3.27
C ASP A 285 -35.28 -35.16 3.94
N PRO A 286 -34.12 -35.81 3.84
CA PRO A 286 -32.89 -35.31 4.50
C PRO A 286 -32.40 -33.96 3.96
N ASN A 287 -32.82 -33.54 2.78
CA ASN A 287 -32.45 -32.26 2.17
C ASN A 287 -33.46 -31.13 2.46
N ARG A 288 -34.53 -31.40 3.17
CA ARG A 288 -35.64 -30.48 3.40
C ARG A 288 -35.18 -29.16 4.03
N GLU A 289 -34.41 -29.24 5.08
CA GLU A 289 -33.88 -28.04 5.76
C GLU A 289 -32.99 -27.21 4.82
N ARG A 290 -32.12 -27.86 4.06
CA ARG A 290 -31.26 -27.18 3.08
C ARG A 290 -32.11 -26.50 1.99
N HIS A 291 -33.09 -27.15 1.45
CA HIS A 291 -34.00 -26.57 0.45
C HIS A 291 -34.77 -25.37 0.99
N VAL A 292 -35.24 -25.43 2.23
CA VAL A 292 -35.93 -24.31 2.90
C VAL A 292 -34.96 -23.11 3.03
N LYS A 293 -33.69 -23.32 3.41
CA LYS A 293 -32.66 -22.27 3.50
C LYS A 293 -32.41 -21.62 2.15
N ILE A 294 -32.24 -22.43 1.09
CA ILE A 294 -32.01 -21.91 -0.29
C ILE A 294 -33.17 -21.02 -0.72
N ILE A 295 -34.43 -21.49 -0.56
CA ILE A 295 -35.61 -20.71 -0.92
C ILE A 295 -35.70 -19.42 -0.10
N PHE A 296 -35.45 -19.51 1.20
CA PHE A 296 -35.50 -18.36 2.12
C PHE A 296 -34.51 -17.25 1.71
N HIS A 297 -33.25 -17.61 1.50
CA HIS A 297 -32.23 -16.64 1.07
C HIS A 297 -32.48 -16.13 -0.35
N GLY A 298 -33.03 -16.93 -1.25
CA GLY A 298 -33.47 -16.48 -2.59
C GLY A 298 -34.61 -15.45 -2.52
N LEU A 299 -35.53 -15.62 -1.57
CA LEU A 299 -36.60 -14.64 -1.32
C LEU A 299 -36.05 -13.36 -0.66
N GLU A 300 -35.15 -13.48 0.31
CA GLU A 300 -34.45 -12.34 0.91
C GLU A 300 -33.71 -11.52 -0.15
N TYR A 301 -32.93 -12.18 -1.00
CA TYR A 301 -32.23 -11.58 -2.16
C TYR A 301 -33.20 -10.80 -3.04
N THR A 302 -34.31 -11.42 -3.42
CA THR A 302 -35.31 -10.81 -4.31
C THR A 302 -36.01 -9.62 -3.67
N GLU A 303 -36.42 -9.74 -2.40
CA GLU A 303 -37.16 -8.68 -1.70
C GLU A 303 -36.29 -7.44 -1.43
N VAL A 304 -35.01 -7.61 -1.05
CA VAL A 304 -34.07 -6.49 -0.87
C VAL A 304 -33.84 -5.77 -2.21
N ARG A 305 -33.62 -6.49 -3.30
CA ARG A 305 -33.34 -5.90 -4.61
C ARG A 305 -34.58 -5.16 -5.16
N ASN A 306 -35.78 -5.75 -5.01
CA ASN A 306 -37.03 -5.11 -5.40
C ASN A 306 -37.30 -3.85 -4.59
N MET A 307 -37.03 -3.88 -3.28
CA MET A 307 -37.20 -2.71 -2.42
C MET A 307 -36.35 -1.53 -2.91
N ILE A 308 -35.10 -1.80 -3.26
CA ILE A 308 -34.16 -0.77 -3.77
C ILE A 308 -34.60 -0.27 -5.15
N LEU A 309 -34.92 -1.18 -6.09
CA LEU A 309 -35.23 -0.82 -7.47
C LEU A 309 -36.62 -0.17 -7.65
N GLU A 310 -37.61 -0.55 -6.85
CA GLU A 310 -38.98 -0.07 -6.99
C GLU A 310 -39.29 1.15 -6.10
N LYS A 311 -38.79 1.11 -4.85
CA LYS A 311 -39.09 2.17 -3.88
C LYS A 311 -37.95 3.19 -3.72
N GLY A 312 -36.77 2.91 -4.27
CA GLY A 312 -35.59 3.75 -4.07
C GLY A 312 -35.17 3.84 -2.58
N SER A 313 -35.63 2.90 -1.74
CA SER A 313 -35.35 2.86 -0.31
C SER A 313 -34.47 1.67 0.04
N ARG A 314 -33.49 1.90 0.90
CA ARG A 314 -32.53 0.90 1.38
C ARG A 314 -32.95 0.34 2.74
N ALA A 315 -32.28 -0.73 3.21
CA ALA A 315 -32.61 -1.43 4.46
C ALA A 315 -32.56 -0.52 5.71
N ASP A 316 -31.77 0.53 5.68
CA ASP A 316 -31.64 1.53 6.76
C ASP A 316 -32.46 2.82 6.49
N GLY A 317 -33.31 2.81 5.48
CA GLY A 317 -34.20 3.93 5.12
C GLY A 317 -33.55 5.01 4.25
N ARG A 318 -32.27 4.90 3.93
CA ARG A 318 -31.56 5.85 3.04
C ARG A 318 -32.03 5.74 1.60
N GLY A 319 -31.88 6.83 0.85
CA GLY A 319 -31.94 6.84 -0.61
C GLY A 319 -30.66 6.32 -1.25
N PRO A 320 -30.65 6.13 -2.59
CA PRO A 320 -29.51 5.51 -3.30
C PRO A 320 -28.19 6.27 -3.17
N ALA A 321 -28.23 7.60 -3.12
CA ALA A 321 -27.04 8.45 -3.04
C ALA A 321 -26.65 8.88 -1.62
N ASP A 322 -27.44 8.51 -0.61
CA ASP A 322 -27.24 8.94 0.76
C ASP A 322 -26.06 8.22 1.42
N ILE A 323 -25.33 8.98 2.24
CA ILE A 323 -24.20 8.50 3.01
C ILE A 323 -24.60 8.45 4.49
N ARG A 324 -24.17 7.40 5.21
CA ARG A 324 -24.39 7.26 6.64
C ARG A 324 -23.78 8.43 7.42
N PRO A 325 -24.30 8.78 8.60
CA PRO A 325 -23.71 9.79 9.49
C PRO A 325 -22.22 9.48 9.74
N ILE A 326 -21.38 10.54 9.65
CA ILE A 326 -19.95 10.44 9.86
C ILE A 326 -19.55 11.24 11.10
N THR A 327 -18.80 10.61 12.00
CA THR A 327 -18.09 11.27 13.11
C THR A 327 -16.61 10.97 13.03
N CYS A 328 -15.80 11.97 13.36
CA CYS A 328 -14.34 11.88 13.32
C CYS A 328 -13.78 12.47 14.62
N GLU A 329 -12.93 11.71 15.29
CA GLU A 329 -12.20 12.13 16.46
C GLU A 329 -10.71 11.96 16.21
N VAL A 330 -9.88 12.91 16.65
CA VAL A 330 -8.42 12.87 16.49
C VAL A 330 -7.71 13.01 17.83
N GLY A 331 -6.51 12.45 17.96
CA GLY A 331 -5.77 12.47 19.21
C GLY A 331 -6.39 11.60 20.31
N VAL A 332 -7.12 10.54 19.93
CA VAL A 332 -7.87 9.68 20.85
C VAL A 332 -6.99 8.81 21.76
N LEU A 333 -5.73 8.57 21.36
CA LEU A 333 -4.78 7.79 22.14
C LEU A 333 -3.62 8.67 22.64
N PRO A 334 -3.41 8.79 23.96
CA PRO A 334 -2.54 9.84 24.54
C PRO A 334 -1.04 9.64 24.27
N ARG A 335 -0.58 8.43 23.98
CA ARG A 335 0.86 8.13 23.83
C ARG A 335 1.30 7.81 22.39
N THR A 336 0.38 7.80 21.44
CA THR A 336 0.69 7.53 20.03
C THR A 336 1.26 8.78 19.35
N HIS A 337 1.86 8.60 18.17
CA HIS A 337 2.38 9.74 17.42
C HIS A 337 1.27 10.50 16.71
N GLY A 338 0.19 9.82 16.33
CA GLY A 338 -1.08 10.35 15.86
C GLY A 338 -2.12 9.26 15.88
N SER A 339 -3.39 9.60 16.11
CA SER A 339 -4.49 8.66 16.17
C SER A 339 -5.81 9.29 15.75
N ALA A 340 -6.68 8.52 15.11
CA ALA A 340 -8.01 8.95 14.74
C ALA A 340 -9.02 7.80 14.88
N LEU A 341 -10.21 8.14 15.32
CA LEU A 341 -11.38 7.27 15.30
C LEU A 341 -12.34 7.81 14.25
N PHE A 342 -12.48 7.06 13.16
CA PHE A 342 -13.43 7.38 12.10
C PHE A 342 -14.63 6.44 12.19
N THR A 343 -15.81 7.00 12.32
CA THR A 343 -17.06 6.26 12.41
C THR A 343 -18.01 6.70 11.30
N ARG A 344 -18.57 5.72 10.55
CA ARG A 344 -19.58 5.92 9.52
C ARG A 344 -20.73 4.95 9.75
N GLY A 345 -21.80 5.42 10.39
CA GLY A 345 -22.86 4.57 10.89
C GLY A 345 -22.30 3.45 11.78
N GLU A 346 -22.61 2.21 11.44
CA GLU A 346 -22.13 0.98 12.13
C GLU A 346 -20.79 0.48 11.55
N THR A 347 -19.88 1.36 11.15
CA THR A 347 -18.53 1.00 10.70
C THR A 347 -17.51 1.94 11.32
N GLN A 348 -16.57 1.39 12.09
CA GLN A 348 -15.62 2.16 12.89
C GLN A 348 -14.19 1.66 12.69
N SER A 349 -13.26 2.59 12.43
CA SER A 349 -11.83 2.35 12.26
C SER A 349 -11.03 3.21 13.24
N LEU A 350 -10.25 2.57 14.08
CA LEU A 350 -9.21 3.22 14.89
C LEU A 350 -7.90 3.15 14.12
N ALA A 351 -7.48 4.28 13.57
CA ALA A 351 -6.23 4.39 12.84
C ALA A 351 -5.15 5.03 13.72
N VAL A 352 -3.97 4.43 13.75
CA VAL A 352 -2.83 4.86 14.56
C VAL A 352 -1.59 5.00 13.71
N VAL A 353 -0.92 6.14 13.82
CA VAL A 353 0.34 6.45 13.14
C VAL A 353 1.51 6.29 14.09
N THR A 354 2.56 5.62 13.60
CA THR A 354 3.88 5.57 14.22
C THR A 354 4.91 6.10 13.24
N LEU A 355 5.72 7.06 13.69
CA LEU A 355 6.85 7.61 12.96
C LEU A 355 8.11 6.90 13.42
N GLY A 356 8.86 6.36 12.49
CA GLY A 356 10.14 5.68 12.71
C GLY A 356 11.30 6.35 11.98
N THR A 357 12.47 5.75 12.08
CA THR A 357 13.70 6.16 11.40
C THR A 357 13.94 5.27 10.17
N THR A 358 15.04 5.48 9.45
CA THR A 358 15.49 4.62 8.34
C THR A 358 15.76 3.18 8.77
N ASP A 359 16.11 2.94 10.05
CA ASP A 359 16.30 1.58 10.58
C ASP A 359 15.00 0.78 10.64
N ASP A 360 13.87 1.48 10.67
CA ASP A 360 12.52 0.90 10.76
C ASP A 360 11.90 0.64 9.36
N GLU A 361 12.62 0.95 8.26
CA GLU A 361 12.18 0.67 6.89
C GLU A 361 12.02 -0.83 6.66
N GLN A 362 10.96 -1.22 6.00
CA GLN A 362 10.74 -2.61 5.62
C GLN A 362 11.62 -2.97 4.42
N ARG A 363 12.49 -3.96 4.58
CA ARG A 363 13.29 -4.51 3.49
C ARG A 363 12.51 -5.58 2.75
N ILE A 364 12.44 -5.47 1.43
CA ILE A 364 11.75 -6.41 0.54
C ILE A 364 12.79 -7.03 -0.40
N ASP A 365 12.86 -8.37 -0.41
CA ASP A 365 13.61 -9.16 -1.40
C ASP A 365 12.59 -9.78 -2.38
N ALA A 366 12.38 -9.13 -3.52
CA ALA A 366 11.47 -9.55 -4.57
C ALA A 366 12.21 -10.15 -5.78
N LEU A 367 11.50 -10.75 -6.73
CA LEU A 367 12.10 -11.23 -7.98
C LEU A 367 12.77 -10.09 -8.76
N GLU A 368 12.17 -8.91 -8.74
CA GLU A 368 12.62 -7.72 -9.43
C GLU A 368 13.90 -7.12 -8.81
N GLY A 369 14.17 -7.39 -7.56
CA GLY A 369 15.31 -6.86 -6.82
C GLY A 369 15.01 -6.60 -5.35
N GLU A 370 16.00 -6.08 -4.63
CA GLU A 370 15.85 -5.63 -3.26
C GLU A 370 15.48 -4.15 -3.23
N TYR A 371 14.55 -3.79 -2.38
CA TYR A 371 14.16 -2.40 -2.14
C TYR A 371 13.63 -2.21 -0.71
N THR A 372 13.52 -0.95 -0.28
CA THR A 372 12.92 -0.60 1.03
C THR A 372 11.59 0.11 0.86
N ARG A 373 10.72 -0.07 1.83
CA ARG A 373 9.44 0.65 1.96
C ARG A 373 9.49 1.55 3.17
N THR A 374 9.28 2.84 2.95
CA THR A 374 9.24 3.87 3.99
C THR A 374 7.83 4.14 4.50
N PHE A 375 6.83 3.65 3.79
CA PHE A 375 5.41 3.73 4.15
C PHE A 375 4.78 2.35 4.18
N MET A 376 4.07 2.04 5.28
CA MET A 376 3.39 0.76 5.50
C MET A 376 2.01 1.01 6.09
N LEU A 377 1.00 0.28 5.63
CA LEU A 377 -0.32 0.28 6.23
C LEU A 377 -0.78 -1.14 6.54
N HIS A 378 -1.05 -1.42 7.82
CA HIS A 378 -1.55 -2.70 8.29
C HIS A 378 -3.00 -2.57 8.74
N TYR A 379 -3.83 -3.48 8.25
CA TYR A 379 -5.26 -3.53 8.51
C TYR A 379 -5.58 -4.78 9.33
N ASN A 380 -6.28 -4.63 10.43
CA ASN A 380 -6.72 -5.71 11.30
C ASN A 380 -8.25 -5.75 11.38
N PHE A 381 -8.80 -6.96 11.26
CA PHE A 381 -10.24 -7.20 11.33
C PHE A 381 -10.54 -8.23 12.43
N PRO A 382 -10.55 -7.82 13.70
CA PRO A 382 -10.81 -8.72 14.81
C PRO A 382 -12.25 -9.24 14.79
N PRO A 383 -12.51 -10.46 15.27
CA PRO A 383 -13.82 -11.09 15.21
C PRO A 383 -14.93 -10.30 15.88
N PHE A 384 -14.62 -9.60 16.97
CA PHE A 384 -15.59 -8.79 17.69
C PHE A 384 -16.17 -7.63 16.85
N SER A 385 -15.48 -7.20 15.79
CA SER A 385 -15.96 -6.13 14.90
C SER A 385 -17.26 -6.48 14.14
N VAL A 386 -17.60 -7.76 14.10
CA VAL A 386 -18.84 -8.29 13.53
C VAL A 386 -19.62 -9.14 14.54
N GLY A 387 -19.28 -9.08 15.84
CA GLY A 387 -19.96 -9.81 16.91
C GLY A 387 -19.64 -11.30 16.98
N GLU A 388 -18.54 -11.75 16.35
CA GLU A 388 -18.12 -13.16 16.35
C GLU A 388 -17.14 -13.49 17.47
N ALA A 389 -17.23 -14.69 18.01
CA ALA A 389 -16.26 -15.28 18.92
C ALA A 389 -15.47 -16.38 18.18
N ARG A 390 -14.23 -16.09 17.83
CA ARG A 390 -13.32 -17.04 17.17
C ARG A 390 -11.87 -16.80 17.58
N PRO A 391 -10.97 -17.80 17.47
CA PRO A 391 -9.55 -17.63 17.77
C PRO A 391 -8.90 -16.56 16.89
N LEU A 392 -8.05 -15.73 17.48
CA LEU A 392 -7.21 -14.79 16.74
C LEU A 392 -6.17 -15.58 15.93
N ARG A 393 -6.05 -15.22 14.67
CA ARG A 393 -5.08 -15.80 13.72
C ARG A 393 -4.26 -14.67 13.09
N SER A 394 -3.17 -15.03 12.39
CA SER A 394 -2.45 -14.09 11.54
C SER A 394 -3.39 -13.52 10.45
N PRO A 395 -3.13 -12.29 9.94
CA PRO A 395 -3.95 -11.66 8.92
C PRO A 395 -4.22 -12.58 7.73
N GLY A 396 -5.48 -12.69 7.35
CA GLY A 396 -5.91 -13.47 6.19
C GLY A 396 -5.74 -12.68 4.88
N ARG A 397 -5.97 -13.36 3.74
CA ARG A 397 -5.87 -12.75 2.40
C ARG A 397 -6.75 -11.50 2.24
N ARG A 398 -7.92 -11.47 2.90
CA ARG A 398 -8.84 -10.32 2.85
C ARG A 398 -8.26 -9.11 3.59
N GLU A 399 -7.67 -9.33 4.77
CA GLU A 399 -7.05 -8.27 5.56
C GLU A 399 -5.85 -7.66 4.85
N VAL A 400 -4.97 -8.50 4.27
CA VAL A 400 -3.84 -8.06 3.44
C VAL A 400 -4.34 -7.22 2.25
N GLY A 401 -5.39 -7.66 1.55
CA GLY A 401 -5.96 -6.92 0.41
C GLY A 401 -6.58 -5.58 0.78
N HIS A 402 -7.28 -5.49 1.94
CA HIS A 402 -7.85 -4.24 2.44
C HIS A 402 -6.76 -3.25 2.86
N GLY A 403 -5.71 -3.73 3.53
CA GLY A 403 -4.54 -2.92 3.89
C GLY A 403 -3.83 -2.37 2.66
N ALA A 404 -3.56 -3.21 1.66
CA ALA A 404 -2.89 -2.81 0.43
C ALA A 404 -3.70 -1.77 -0.38
N LEU A 405 -5.05 -1.88 -0.41
CA LEU A 405 -5.89 -0.87 -1.05
C LEU A 405 -5.79 0.48 -0.32
N ALA A 406 -5.86 0.49 1.00
CA ALA A 406 -5.75 1.72 1.78
C ALA A 406 -4.34 2.33 1.69
N GLU A 407 -3.28 1.51 1.71
CA GLU A 407 -1.90 1.96 1.49
C GLU A 407 -1.74 2.62 0.13
N ARG A 408 -2.24 1.99 -0.93
CA ARG A 408 -2.20 2.52 -2.30
C ARG A 408 -2.96 3.85 -2.41
N ALA A 409 -4.10 3.96 -1.72
CA ALA A 409 -4.91 5.18 -1.71
C ALA A 409 -4.20 6.36 -1.06
N LEU A 410 -3.43 6.13 0.01
CA LEU A 410 -2.75 7.18 0.77
C LEU A 410 -1.36 7.53 0.23
N LYS A 411 -0.68 6.59 -0.44
CA LYS A 411 0.68 6.75 -0.94
C LYS A 411 0.91 8.03 -1.78
N PRO A 412 0.01 8.45 -2.69
CA PRO A 412 0.23 9.64 -3.52
C PRO A 412 0.30 10.97 -2.76
N VAL A 413 -0.24 11.03 -1.55
CA VAL A 413 -0.29 12.26 -0.74
C VAL A 413 0.81 12.32 0.33
N ILE A 414 1.60 11.28 0.48
CA ILE A 414 2.72 11.24 1.44
C ILE A 414 3.84 12.15 0.93
N PRO A 415 4.45 12.98 1.81
CA PRO A 415 5.57 13.82 1.44
C PRO A 415 6.79 12.98 1.05
N SER A 416 7.67 13.55 0.23
CA SER A 416 8.96 12.93 -0.09
C SER A 416 9.86 12.79 1.15
N LYS A 417 10.82 11.86 1.12
CA LYS A 417 11.79 11.64 2.21
C LYS A 417 12.61 12.91 2.53
N ASP A 418 12.87 13.75 1.53
CA ASP A 418 13.59 15.02 1.73
C ASP A 418 12.76 16.03 2.53
N GLN A 419 11.43 16.01 2.39
CA GLN A 419 10.52 16.90 3.11
C GLN A 419 10.15 16.36 4.50
N PHE A 420 10.04 15.03 4.61
CA PHE A 420 9.64 14.36 5.84
C PHE A 420 10.41 13.04 5.99
N PRO A 421 11.60 13.06 6.62
CA PRO A 421 12.55 11.94 6.64
C PRO A 421 12.18 10.81 7.62
N TYR A 422 10.90 10.47 7.69
CA TYR A 422 10.39 9.43 8.59
C TYR A 422 9.95 8.19 7.83
N THR A 423 10.16 7.05 8.43
CA THR A 423 9.41 5.83 8.11
C THR A 423 8.04 5.93 8.75
N LEU A 424 7.00 5.78 7.95
CA LEU A 424 5.61 5.95 8.37
C LEU A 424 4.90 4.59 8.42
N ARG A 425 4.37 4.22 9.57
CA ARG A 425 3.53 3.04 9.73
C ARG A 425 2.14 3.43 10.23
N ILE A 426 1.10 3.05 9.48
CA ILE A 426 -0.30 3.14 9.90
C ILE A 426 -0.77 1.74 10.30
N VAL A 427 -1.47 1.65 11.42
CA VAL A 427 -2.25 0.47 11.81
C VAL A 427 -3.70 0.89 11.92
N SER A 428 -4.58 0.17 11.24
CA SER A 428 -6.03 0.36 11.32
C SER A 428 -6.67 -0.85 11.96
N ASP A 429 -7.18 -0.70 13.15
CA ASP A 429 -7.98 -1.69 13.85
C ASP A 429 -9.46 -1.40 13.62
N ILE A 430 -10.19 -2.37 13.04
CA ILE A 430 -11.62 -2.23 12.81
C ILE A 430 -12.37 -2.63 14.06
N LEU A 431 -13.07 -1.67 14.65
CA LEU A 431 -13.79 -1.88 15.92
C LEU A 431 -15.23 -2.33 15.68
N GLU A 432 -15.83 -1.88 14.56
CA GLU A 432 -17.19 -2.25 14.14
C GLU A 432 -17.28 -2.27 12.61
N SER A 433 -18.07 -3.19 12.03
CA SER A 433 -18.19 -3.31 10.56
C SER A 433 -19.60 -3.67 10.09
N ASN A 434 -20.17 -2.75 9.30
CA ASN A 434 -21.36 -2.98 8.47
C ASN A 434 -21.16 -2.36 7.08
N GLY A 435 -20.21 -2.90 6.29
CA GLY A 435 -19.88 -2.48 4.93
C GLY A 435 -18.70 -1.53 4.85
N SER A 436 -17.79 -1.85 3.96
CA SER A 436 -16.59 -1.10 3.55
C SER A 436 -15.72 -0.50 4.66
N SER A 437 -15.21 -1.35 5.54
CA SER A 437 -14.25 -0.98 6.57
C SER A 437 -12.89 -0.52 5.99
N SER A 438 -12.52 -0.96 4.78
CA SER A 438 -11.32 -0.47 4.09
C SER A 438 -11.40 1.02 3.74
N MET A 439 -12.59 1.52 3.39
CA MET A 439 -12.79 2.95 3.12
C MET A 439 -12.79 3.78 4.42
N ALA A 440 -13.29 3.22 5.52
CA ALA A 440 -13.11 3.81 6.85
C ALA A 440 -11.62 3.89 7.24
N THR A 441 -10.82 2.87 6.89
CA THR A 441 -9.36 2.87 7.08
C THR A 441 -8.66 4.00 6.31
N VAL A 442 -9.05 4.26 5.06
CA VAL A 442 -8.51 5.38 4.26
C VAL A 442 -8.78 6.72 4.95
N CYS A 443 -10.03 6.94 5.38
CA CYS A 443 -10.42 8.18 6.05
C CYS A 443 -9.73 8.34 7.42
N GLY A 444 -9.76 7.29 8.25
CA GLY A 444 -9.09 7.27 9.56
C GLY A 444 -7.57 7.42 9.43
N GLY A 445 -6.95 6.74 8.47
CA GLY A 445 -5.52 6.85 8.19
C GLY A 445 -5.09 8.25 7.77
N THR A 446 -5.90 8.91 6.93
CA THR A 446 -5.70 10.34 6.58
C THR A 446 -5.71 11.22 7.82
N LEU A 447 -6.75 11.11 8.65
CA LEU A 447 -6.88 11.91 9.87
C LEU A 447 -5.76 11.62 10.88
N ALA A 448 -5.37 10.36 11.04
CA ALA A 448 -4.28 9.98 11.93
C ALA A 448 -2.92 10.51 11.47
N MET A 449 -2.65 10.57 10.15
CA MET A 449 -1.47 11.22 9.60
C MET A 449 -1.47 12.73 9.87
N MET A 450 -2.61 13.38 9.68
CA MET A 450 -2.77 14.81 9.96
C MET A 450 -2.58 15.11 11.46
N ASP A 451 -3.09 14.23 12.33
CA ASP A 451 -2.91 14.32 13.80
C ASP A 451 -1.44 14.11 14.19
N ALA A 452 -0.69 13.27 13.47
CA ALA A 452 0.74 13.04 13.64
C ALA A 452 1.63 14.17 13.08
N ALA A 453 1.05 15.27 12.59
CA ALA A 453 1.74 16.36 11.91
C ALA A 453 2.50 15.93 10.63
N VAL A 454 2.08 14.86 9.96
CA VAL A 454 2.61 14.49 8.64
C VAL A 454 2.13 15.52 7.63
N PRO A 455 3.02 16.22 6.89
CA PRO A 455 2.63 17.26 5.94
C PRO A 455 2.14 16.64 4.62
N ILE A 456 1.00 15.91 4.68
CA ILE A 456 0.38 15.33 3.49
C ILE A 456 -0.04 16.41 2.50
N LYS A 457 0.02 16.11 1.20
CA LYS A 457 -0.33 17.08 0.13
C LYS A 457 -1.79 17.51 0.19
N GLU A 458 -2.68 16.56 0.39
CA GLU A 458 -4.14 16.76 0.46
C GLU A 458 -4.77 15.61 1.25
N PRO A 459 -5.89 15.83 1.96
CA PRO A 459 -6.65 14.75 2.58
C PRO A 459 -7.24 13.80 1.53
N VAL A 460 -7.27 12.51 1.86
CA VAL A 460 -7.88 11.46 1.04
C VAL A 460 -9.09 10.89 1.76
N ALA A 461 -10.20 10.76 1.04
CA ALA A 461 -11.36 10.00 1.49
C ALA A 461 -11.63 8.81 0.58
N GLY A 462 -12.32 7.81 1.11
CA GLY A 462 -12.75 6.65 0.37
C GLY A 462 -14.24 6.38 0.52
N ILE A 463 -14.89 5.95 -0.57
CA ILE A 463 -16.29 5.56 -0.62
C ILE A 463 -16.45 4.22 -1.30
N ALA A 464 -17.42 3.42 -0.85
CA ALA A 464 -17.82 2.17 -1.51
C ALA A 464 -19.17 2.37 -2.18
N MET A 465 -19.20 2.06 -3.46
CA MET A 465 -20.37 2.09 -4.31
C MET A 465 -20.86 0.69 -4.58
N GLY A 466 -22.15 0.52 -4.78
CA GLY A 466 -22.79 -0.73 -5.22
C GLY A 466 -23.63 -0.53 -6.46
N LEU A 467 -24.02 -1.64 -7.04
CA LEU A 467 -24.94 -1.70 -8.18
C LEU A 467 -25.97 -2.77 -7.94
N ILE A 468 -27.21 -2.45 -8.24
CA ILE A 468 -28.29 -3.44 -8.37
C ILE A 468 -28.86 -3.32 -9.77
N LYS A 469 -28.85 -4.42 -10.53
CA LYS A 469 -29.30 -4.47 -11.91
C LYS A 469 -30.22 -5.67 -12.11
N GLU A 470 -31.45 -5.39 -12.53
CA GLU A 470 -32.44 -6.41 -12.95
C GLU A 470 -32.98 -6.03 -14.31
N GLU A 471 -32.73 -6.87 -15.31
CA GLU A 471 -33.13 -6.61 -16.71
C GLU A 471 -32.73 -5.19 -17.18
N ASN A 472 -33.72 -4.28 -17.29
CA ASN A 472 -33.56 -2.91 -17.75
C ASN A 472 -33.53 -1.88 -16.59
N ARG A 473 -33.68 -2.34 -15.31
CA ARG A 473 -33.66 -1.48 -14.13
C ARG A 473 -32.29 -1.51 -13.50
N VAL A 474 -31.71 -0.35 -13.23
CA VAL A 474 -30.37 -0.21 -12.64
C VAL A 474 -30.42 0.85 -11.55
N MET A 475 -29.80 0.55 -10.41
CA MET A 475 -29.60 1.51 -9.31
C MET A 475 -28.15 1.48 -8.84
N ILE A 476 -27.51 2.64 -8.81
CA ILE A 476 -26.17 2.82 -8.23
C ILE A 476 -26.36 3.30 -6.79
N LEU A 477 -25.65 2.65 -5.86
CA LEU A 477 -25.74 2.93 -4.43
C LEU A 477 -24.42 3.55 -3.92
N SER A 478 -24.53 4.65 -3.17
CA SER A 478 -23.41 5.24 -2.43
C SER A 478 -23.31 4.66 -1.03
N ASP A 479 -22.10 4.48 -0.51
CA ASP A 479 -21.85 4.01 0.87
C ASP A 479 -22.65 2.74 1.22
N ILE A 480 -22.31 1.64 0.55
CA ILE A 480 -23.04 0.38 0.69
C ILE A 480 -22.86 -0.26 2.07
N LEU A 481 -23.95 -0.89 2.54
CA LEU A 481 -23.98 -1.76 3.72
C LEU A 481 -23.41 -3.16 3.37
N GLY A 482 -23.09 -3.94 4.39
CA GLY A 482 -22.68 -5.34 4.23
C GLY A 482 -23.73 -6.20 3.50
N LEU A 483 -25.01 -5.95 3.73
CA LEU A 483 -26.13 -6.60 3.02
C LEU A 483 -26.09 -6.27 1.52
N GLU A 484 -25.87 -5.02 1.17
CA GLU A 484 -25.82 -4.53 -0.22
C GLU A 484 -24.54 -4.96 -0.94
N ASP A 485 -23.41 -5.08 -0.22
CA ASP A 485 -22.21 -5.72 -0.75
C ASP A 485 -22.46 -7.21 -1.07
N HIS A 486 -23.17 -7.93 -0.20
CA HIS A 486 -23.45 -9.34 -0.39
C HIS A 486 -24.45 -9.60 -1.53
N LEU A 487 -25.55 -8.85 -1.58
CA LEU A 487 -26.66 -9.06 -2.51
C LEU A 487 -26.57 -8.21 -3.79
N GLY A 488 -25.60 -7.30 -3.88
CA GLY A 488 -25.38 -6.43 -5.04
C GLY A 488 -24.54 -7.07 -6.14
N ASP A 489 -24.56 -6.45 -7.31
CA ASP A 489 -23.91 -6.91 -8.54
C ASP A 489 -22.52 -6.33 -8.76
N MET A 490 -22.13 -5.29 -7.98
CA MET A 490 -20.84 -4.64 -8.03
C MET A 490 -20.43 -4.16 -6.62
N ASP A 491 -19.17 -4.35 -6.29
CA ASP A 491 -18.45 -3.68 -5.19
C ASP A 491 -17.39 -2.76 -5.81
N PHE A 492 -17.58 -1.46 -5.67
CA PHE A 492 -16.75 -0.45 -6.32
C PHE A 492 -16.26 0.57 -5.32
N LYS A 493 -14.96 0.54 -5.01
CA LYS A 493 -14.31 1.42 -4.05
C LYS A 493 -13.51 2.48 -4.78
N VAL A 494 -13.77 3.75 -4.46
CA VAL A 494 -13.07 4.90 -5.02
C VAL A 494 -12.48 5.75 -3.91
N CYS A 495 -11.15 5.93 -3.96
CA CYS A 495 -10.42 6.79 -3.04
C CYS A 495 -9.84 7.99 -3.78
N GLY A 496 -9.72 9.12 -3.10
CA GLY A 496 -9.08 10.28 -3.71
C GLY A 496 -9.19 11.55 -2.87
N THR A 497 -8.51 12.56 -3.36
CA THR A 497 -8.52 13.93 -2.84
C THR A 497 -9.65 14.73 -3.49
N LYS A 498 -9.72 16.02 -3.21
CA LYS A 498 -10.62 16.94 -3.96
C LYS A 498 -10.23 17.07 -5.43
N ARG A 499 -8.98 16.76 -5.81
CA ARG A 499 -8.46 16.92 -7.17
C ARG A 499 -8.77 15.73 -8.08
N GLY A 500 -8.64 14.50 -7.55
CA GLY A 500 -8.82 13.30 -8.35
C GLY A 500 -8.66 12.01 -7.56
N VAL A 501 -8.70 10.91 -8.29
CA VAL A 501 -8.62 9.54 -7.79
C VAL A 501 -7.19 9.19 -7.40
N THR A 502 -7.01 8.57 -6.23
CA THR A 502 -5.73 8.02 -5.77
C THR A 502 -5.71 6.49 -5.77
N ALA A 503 -6.86 5.84 -5.60
CA ALA A 503 -7.00 4.40 -5.78
C ALA A 503 -8.42 4.05 -6.19
N LEU A 504 -8.54 2.93 -6.91
CA LEU A 504 -9.79 2.38 -7.38
C LEU A 504 -9.72 0.86 -7.31
N GLN A 505 -10.80 0.24 -6.78
CA GLN A 505 -10.97 -1.20 -6.80
C GLN A 505 -12.41 -1.54 -7.15
N MET A 506 -12.61 -2.39 -8.17
CA MET A 506 -13.93 -2.80 -8.62
C MET A 506 -14.00 -4.30 -8.81
N ASP A 507 -15.06 -4.90 -8.30
CA ASP A 507 -15.44 -6.29 -8.50
C ASP A 507 -16.86 -6.34 -9.06
N ILE A 508 -17.04 -7.04 -10.19
CA ILE A 508 -18.33 -7.23 -10.82
C ILE A 508 -18.73 -8.68 -10.68
N LYS A 509 -19.94 -8.92 -10.18
CA LYS A 509 -20.49 -10.25 -9.90
C LYS A 509 -21.46 -10.76 -10.97
N ILE A 510 -21.74 -9.91 -11.97
CA ILE A 510 -22.59 -10.19 -13.14
C ILE A 510 -21.76 -10.18 -14.42
N GLY A 511 -22.37 -10.47 -15.56
CA GLY A 511 -21.70 -10.53 -16.88
C GLY A 511 -21.07 -9.22 -17.36
N GLY A 512 -21.08 -8.15 -16.54
CA GLY A 512 -20.39 -6.90 -16.77
C GLY A 512 -21.30 -5.66 -16.76
N ILE A 513 -20.64 -4.48 -16.82
CA ILE A 513 -21.31 -3.17 -16.88
C ILE A 513 -20.84 -2.39 -18.11
N THR A 514 -21.70 -1.51 -18.60
CA THR A 514 -21.38 -0.64 -19.74
C THR A 514 -20.48 0.53 -19.32
N PRO A 515 -19.67 1.12 -20.23
CA PRO A 515 -18.89 2.31 -19.97
C PRO A 515 -19.73 3.49 -19.42
N GLY A 516 -20.95 3.69 -19.97
CA GLY A 516 -21.84 4.75 -19.49
C GLY A 516 -22.28 4.57 -18.03
N LEU A 517 -22.52 3.33 -17.61
CA LEU A 517 -22.86 3.01 -16.22
C LEU A 517 -21.68 3.19 -15.29
N MET A 518 -20.47 2.83 -15.76
CA MET A 518 -19.24 3.05 -15.01
C MET A 518 -18.96 4.55 -14.83
N HIS A 519 -19.21 5.36 -15.86
CA HIS A 519 -19.11 6.82 -15.77
C HIS A 519 -20.06 7.38 -14.71
N GLN A 520 -21.32 6.96 -14.71
CA GLN A 520 -22.29 7.39 -13.69
C GLN A 520 -21.87 6.99 -12.28
N ALA A 521 -21.33 5.78 -12.09
CA ALA A 521 -20.86 5.30 -10.80
C ALA A 521 -19.64 6.11 -10.31
N LEU A 522 -18.73 6.49 -11.19
CA LEU A 522 -17.58 7.33 -10.87
C LEU A 522 -17.98 8.75 -10.47
N GLU A 523 -18.93 9.39 -11.19
CA GLU A 523 -19.42 10.72 -10.85
C GLU A 523 -20.19 10.73 -9.52
N GLN A 524 -21.01 9.71 -9.26
CA GLN A 524 -21.69 9.57 -7.97
C GLN A 524 -20.69 9.31 -6.83
N ALA A 525 -19.65 8.51 -7.06
CA ALA A 525 -18.56 8.28 -6.12
C ALA A 525 -17.79 9.56 -5.81
N LYS A 526 -17.54 10.41 -6.82
CA LYS A 526 -16.91 11.73 -6.65
C LYS A 526 -17.72 12.63 -5.72
N ALA A 527 -19.03 12.73 -5.95
CA ALA A 527 -19.92 13.51 -5.09
C ALA A 527 -19.87 13.02 -3.63
N GLY A 528 -19.95 11.71 -3.42
CA GLY A 528 -19.85 11.09 -2.10
C GLY A 528 -18.49 11.29 -1.44
N ARG A 529 -17.39 11.15 -2.19
CA ARG A 529 -16.03 11.40 -1.71
C ARG A 529 -15.84 12.84 -1.22
N LEU A 530 -16.32 13.82 -1.98
CA LEU A 530 -16.25 15.23 -1.59
C LEU A 530 -17.08 15.52 -0.33
N HIS A 531 -18.25 14.89 -0.18
CA HIS A 531 -19.03 14.97 1.04
C HIS A 531 -18.27 14.43 2.26
N ILE A 532 -17.64 13.23 2.13
CA ILE A 532 -16.85 12.62 3.21
C ILE A 532 -15.67 13.52 3.58
N LEU A 533 -14.94 14.07 2.60
CA LEU A 533 -13.85 15.03 2.84
C LEU A 533 -14.33 16.24 3.64
N SER A 534 -15.50 16.79 3.32
CA SER A 534 -16.07 17.92 4.06
C SER A 534 -16.40 17.58 5.52
N CYS A 535 -16.79 16.33 5.81
CA CYS A 535 -17.01 15.86 7.18
C CYS A 535 -15.69 15.71 7.94
N MET A 536 -14.66 15.16 7.29
CA MET A 536 -13.32 15.01 7.87
C MET A 536 -12.68 16.35 8.21
N GLN A 537 -12.81 17.36 7.33
CA GLN A 537 -12.30 18.70 7.55
C GLN A 537 -12.88 19.42 8.78
N LYS A 538 -14.11 19.08 9.19
CA LYS A 538 -14.70 19.63 10.42
C LYS A 538 -13.97 19.15 11.68
N ALA A 539 -13.37 17.96 11.66
CA ALA A 539 -12.61 17.43 12.79
C ALA A 539 -11.16 17.94 12.79
N LEU A 540 -10.54 18.04 11.59
CA LEU A 540 -9.18 18.54 11.43
C LEU A 540 -9.02 19.14 10.03
N GLU A 541 -8.89 20.47 9.95
CA GLU A 541 -8.84 21.19 8.67
C GLU A 541 -7.51 21.01 7.93
N ALA A 542 -6.41 20.97 8.68
CA ALA A 542 -5.04 20.83 8.17
C ALA A 542 -4.20 19.96 9.10
N PRO A 543 -3.08 19.38 8.64
CA PRO A 543 -2.13 18.70 9.51
C PRO A 543 -1.72 19.58 10.70
N ARG A 544 -1.55 18.98 11.89
CA ARG A 544 -1.03 19.70 13.05
C ARG A 544 0.35 20.28 12.74
N THR A 545 0.69 21.38 13.38
CA THR A 545 2.00 22.04 13.25
C THR A 545 3.08 21.37 14.09
N ASN A 546 2.69 20.75 15.21
CA ASN A 546 3.60 20.12 16.16
C ASN A 546 3.33 18.61 16.24
N MET A 547 4.39 17.82 16.13
CA MET A 547 4.35 16.39 16.39
C MET A 547 4.09 16.10 17.86
N SER A 548 3.58 14.90 18.15
CA SER A 548 3.45 14.36 19.49
C SER A 548 4.79 14.44 20.26
N ALA A 549 4.74 14.68 21.55
CA ALA A 549 5.92 14.66 22.41
C ALA A 549 6.61 13.28 22.46
N PHE A 550 5.90 12.23 22.06
CA PHE A 550 6.41 10.85 22.01
C PHE A 550 7.00 10.49 20.65
N ALA A 551 6.79 11.31 19.61
CA ALA A 551 7.36 11.07 18.30
C ALA A 551 8.86 11.42 18.28
N PRO A 552 9.71 10.62 17.62
CA PRO A 552 11.12 10.95 17.47
C PRO A 552 11.26 12.21 16.63
N ARG A 553 12.13 13.12 17.07
CA ARG A 553 12.56 14.28 16.29
C ARG A 553 13.76 13.87 15.46
N ILE A 554 13.76 14.16 14.19
CA ILE A 554 14.84 13.86 13.26
C ILE A 554 15.52 15.16 12.85
N PHE A 555 16.85 15.18 12.98
CA PHE A 555 17.72 16.21 12.43
C PHE A 555 18.58 15.61 11.33
N THR A 556 18.59 16.23 10.16
CA THR A 556 19.39 15.79 9.02
C THR A 556 20.43 16.84 8.67
N MET A 557 21.68 16.42 8.49
CA MET A 557 22.76 17.27 8.02
C MET A 557 23.56 16.57 6.93
N LYS A 558 24.17 17.37 6.03
CA LYS A 558 25.03 16.85 4.99
C LYS A 558 26.48 17.06 5.40
N VAL A 559 27.26 16.00 5.44
CA VAL A 559 28.71 16.01 5.68
C VAL A 559 29.46 15.67 4.40
N LYS A 560 30.70 16.08 4.29
CA LYS A 560 31.59 15.71 3.17
C LYS A 560 31.90 14.22 3.22
N GLN A 561 32.04 13.59 2.06
CA GLN A 561 32.26 12.14 1.98
C GLN A 561 33.55 11.67 2.68
N ASP A 562 34.61 12.48 2.67
CA ASP A 562 35.85 12.21 3.38
C ASP A 562 35.68 12.21 4.90
N LYS A 563 34.75 13.02 5.45
CA LYS A 563 34.40 13.10 6.87
C LYS A 563 33.53 11.97 7.38
N ILE A 564 32.84 11.21 6.50
CA ILE A 564 31.99 10.07 6.88
C ILE A 564 32.79 9.08 7.75
N ARG A 565 34.03 8.77 7.34
CA ARG A 565 34.90 7.83 8.08
C ARG A 565 35.26 8.31 9.45
N GLU A 566 35.40 9.62 9.64
CA GLU A 566 35.73 10.23 10.95
C GLU A 566 34.51 10.14 11.88
N VAL A 567 33.31 10.43 11.40
CA VAL A 567 32.06 10.31 12.17
C VAL A 567 31.78 8.86 12.55
N ILE A 568 31.99 7.91 11.65
CA ILE A 568 31.86 6.48 11.95
C ILE A 568 32.92 6.02 12.95
N GLY A 569 34.19 6.45 12.73
CA GLY A 569 35.34 6.04 13.51
C GLY A 569 35.78 4.59 13.25
N PRO A 570 36.94 4.18 13.77
CA PRO A 570 37.47 2.82 13.61
C PRO A 570 36.49 1.77 14.10
N GLY A 571 36.05 0.87 13.18
CA GLY A 571 35.06 -0.15 13.47
C GLY A 571 33.73 0.37 14.04
N GLY A 572 33.35 1.63 13.76
CA GLY A 572 32.11 2.24 14.24
C GLY A 572 32.15 2.72 15.69
N LYS A 573 33.33 2.87 16.29
CA LYS A 573 33.50 3.23 17.71
C LYS A 573 32.99 4.65 18.02
N THR A 574 33.25 5.62 17.14
CA THR A 574 32.86 7.02 17.36
C THR A 574 31.35 7.18 17.33
N ILE A 575 30.70 6.68 16.28
CA ILE A 575 29.26 6.78 16.15
C ILE A 575 28.51 6.06 17.28
N ARG A 576 28.96 4.84 17.66
CA ARG A 576 28.37 4.12 18.80
C ARG A 576 28.59 4.82 20.12
N GLY A 577 29.73 5.50 20.30
CA GLY A 577 30.01 6.35 21.48
C GLY A 577 29.00 7.49 21.59
N ILE A 578 28.79 8.26 20.51
CA ILE A 578 27.80 9.35 20.47
C ILE A 578 26.40 8.84 20.75
N GLN A 579 26.00 7.71 20.11
CA GLN A 579 24.69 7.08 20.32
C GLN A 579 24.49 6.71 21.82
N ALA A 580 25.48 6.11 22.44
CA ALA A 580 25.41 5.71 23.84
C ALA A 580 25.40 6.91 24.81
N ASP A 581 26.27 7.92 24.58
CA ASP A 581 26.43 9.08 25.45
C ASP A 581 25.23 10.05 25.42
N CYS A 582 24.53 10.08 24.27
CA CYS A 582 23.38 10.96 24.05
C CYS A 582 22.01 10.21 24.07
N GLY A 583 22.00 8.88 24.01
CA GLY A 583 20.74 8.13 23.93
C GLY A 583 19.98 8.38 22.62
N VAL A 584 20.69 8.56 21.50
CA VAL A 584 20.13 8.88 20.18
C VAL A 584 20.38 7.74 19.18
N LYS A 585 19.62 7.72 18.09
CA LYS A 585 19.95 6.92 16.91
C LYS A 585 20.64 7.81 15.88
N ILE A 586 21.73 7.34 15.27
CA ILE A 586 22.44 8.05 14.19
C ILE A 586 22.58 7.10 13.02
N ASN A 587 22.13 7.52 11.85
CA ASN A 587 22.34 6.82 10.58
C ASN A 587 23.16 7.72 9.63
N ILE A 588 24.02 7.10 8.82
CA ILE A 588 24.88 7.78 7.84
C ILE A 588 24.75 7.08 6.51
N GLU A 589 24.37 7.83 5.49
CA GLU A 589 24.30 7.35 4.11
C GLU A 589 25.64 7.58 3.38
N ASP A 590 25.93 6.76 2.37
CA ASP A 590 27.13 6.93 1.52
C ASP A 590 27.15 8.27 0.78
N THR A 591 26.00 8.92 0.65
CA THR A 591 25.83 10.26 0.07
C THR A 591 26.34 11.38 0.98
N GLY A 592 26.68 11.06 2.24
CA GLY A 592 27.08 12.02 3.27
C GLY A 592 25.93 12.60 4.08
N ILE A 593 24.73 12.08 3.93
CA ILE A 593 23.58 12.48 4.76
C ILE A 593 23.69 11.77 6.10
N VAL A 594 23.78 12.56 7.19
CA VAL A 594 23.76 12.11 8.58
C VAL A 594 22.41 12.45 9.17
N THR A 595 21.70 11.43 9.64
CA THR A 595 20.40 11.56 10.30
C THR A 595 20.53 11.22 11.77
N ILE A 596 20.15 12.15 12.66
CA ILE A 596 20.16 11.98 14.12
C ILE A 596 18.71 11.99 14.59
N ALA A 597 18.28 10.96 15.32
CA ALA A 597 16.91 10.82 15.81
C ALA A 597 16.87 10.63 17.33
N SER A 598 15.99 11.40 18.00
CA SER A 598 15.73 11.27 19.44
C SER A 598 14.34 11.78 19.80
N VAL A 599 13.71 11.17 20.80
CA VAL A 599 12.49 11.69 21.41
C VAL A 599 12.80 12.91 22.29
N ASP A 600 14.00 12.96 22.90
CA ASP A 600 14.46 14.07 23.73
C ASP A 600 15.24 15.11 22.93
N GLY A 601 14.75 16.35 22.93
CA GLY A 601 15.36 17.46 22.20
C GLY A 601 16.76 17.88 22.72
N ALA A 602 17.03 17.77 24.03
CA ALA A 602 18.33 18.09 24.60
C ALA A 602 19.39 17.07 24.16
N SER A 603 19.02 15.78 24.14
CA SER A 603 19.86 14.71 23.63
C SER A 603 20.17 14.87 22.13
N LEU A 604 19.18 15.32 21.34
CA LEU A 604 19.37 15.61 19.91
C LEU A 604 20.39 16.73 19.69
N GLU A 605 20.24 17.86 20.38
CA GLU A 605 21.19 18.99 20.23
C GLU A 605 22.59 18.61 20.68
N LYS A 606 22.75 17.89 21.80
CA LYS A 606 24.03 17.37 22.24
C LYS A 606 24.72 16.49 21.20
N ALA A 607 23.98 15.55 20.60
CA ALA A 607 24.51 14.67 19.56
C ALA A 607 24.90 15.45 18.30
N LYS A 608 24.09 16.42 17.89
CA LYS A 608 24.35 17.33 16.77
C LYS A 608 25.65 18.13 17.00
N GLU A 609 25.86 18.69 18.21
CA GLU A 609 27.10 19.35 18.54
C GLU A 609 28.31 18.42 18.48
N MET A 610 28.19 17.18 18.97
CA MET A 610 29.27 16.20 18.91
C MET A 610 29.64 15.83 17.47
N VAL A 611 28.65 15.62 16.60
CA VAL A 611 28.89 15.37 15.17
C VAL A 611 29.49 16.59 14.50
N ASN A 612 28.96 17.80 14.76
CA ASN A 612 29.51 19.05 14.21
C ASN A 612 31.00 19.26 14.56
N ARG A 613 31.41 18.98 15.80
CA ARG A 613 32.83 19.08 16.22
C ARG A 613 33.76 18.14 15.43
N ILE A 614 33.24 17.00 14.96
CA ILE A 614 34.04 16.04 14.18
C ILE A 614 34.17 16.49 12.71
N VAL A 615 33.12 17.12 12.16
CA VAL A 615 33.07 17.51 10.74
C VAL A 615 33.48 18.98 10.52
N GLU A 616 33.66 19.75 11.61
CA GLU A 616 34.06 21.16 11.53
C GLU A 616 35.43 21.28 10.84
N GLU A 617 35.52 22.17 9.86
CA GLU A 617 36.74 22.48 9.14
C GLU A 617 37.25 23.84 9.56
N VAL A 618 38.57 23.98 9.50
CA VAL A 618 39.21 25.26 9.77
C VAL A 618 38.93 26.25 8.65
N GLU A 619 38.41 27.42 8.99
CA GLU A 619 38.05 28.48 8.04
C GLU A 619 39.07 29.62 8.06
N VAL A 620 39.48 30.07 6.86
CA VAL A 620 40.38 31.25 6.74
C VAL A 620 39.66 32.49 7.26
N GLY A 621 40.36 33.25 8.09
CA GLY A 621 39.87 34.49 8.75
C GLY A 621 39.19 34.29 10.10
N LYS A 622 38.79 33.03 10.43
CA LYS A 622 38.15 32.70 11.72
C LYS A 622 39.20 32.58 12.86
N THR A 623 38.79 32.91 14.07
CA THR A 623 39.62 32.80 15.28
C THR A 623 39.23 31.56 16.07
N TYR A 624 40.23 30.78 16.47
CA TYR A 624 40.11 29.57 17.28
C TYR A 624 40.88 29.65 18.56
N LEU A 625 40.37 29.05 19.62
CA LEU A 625 41.15 28.79 20.83
C LEU A 625 41.90 27.48 20.65
N GLY A 626 43.17 27.54 20.31
CA GLY A 626 43.98 26.36 20.03
C GLY A 626 44.93 26.01 21.17
N THR A 627 45.33 24.74 21.23
CA THR A 627 46.31 24.22 22.22
C THR A 627 47.68 24.05 21.57
N VAL A 628 48.73 24.61 22.15
CA VAL A 628 50.10 24.45 21.67
C VAL A 628 50.55 23.00 21.87
N ARG A 629 50.77 22.29 20.76
CA ARG A 629 51.17 20.87 20.78
C ARG A 629 52.67 20.67 20.72
N LYS A 630 53.38 21.55 19.99
CA LYS A 630 54.80 21.42 19.82
C LYS A 630 55.43 22.78 19.53
N ILE A 631 56.60 23.02 20.13
CA ILE A 631 57.40 24.24 19.90
C ILE A 631 58.62 23.89 19.06
N MET A 632 58.95 24.74 18.06
CA MET A 632 60.12 24.66 17.21
C MET A 632 60.77 26.04 17.12
N ASP A 633 62.04 26.12 16.69
CA ASP A 633 62.76 27.39 16.59
C ASP A 633 62.07 28.43 15.69
N PHE A 634 61.32 28.01 14.71
CA PHE A 634 60.62 28.86 13.73
C PHE A 634 59.16 29.17 14.05
N GLY A 635 58.57 28.55 15.10
CA GLY A 635 57.16 28.74 15.45
C GLY A 635 56.59 27.65 16.33
N ALA A 636 55.29 27.76 16.64
CA ALA A 636 54.55 26.80 17.43
C ALA A 636 53.47 26.10 16.57
N PHE A 637 53.35 24.79 16.70
CA PHE A 637 52.21 24.02 16.17
C PHE A 637 51.07 24.07 17.18
N VAL A 638 49.94 24.57 16.74
CA VAL A 638 48.76 24.78 17.56
C VAL A 638 47.61 23.96 16.97
N GLU A 639 47.08 23.06 17.77
CA GLU A 639 45.88 22.30 17.42
C GLU A 639 44.67 23.23 17.58
N VAL A 640 44.00 23.54 16.45
CA VAL A 640 42.85 24.46 16.39
C VAL A 640 41.52 23.71 16.41
N LEU A 641 41.49 22.47 15.87
CA LEU A 641 40.41 21.49 15.97
C LEU A 641 41.01 20.11 16.27
N PRO A 642 40.29 19.16 16.84
CA PRO A 642 40.81 17.83 17.15
C PRO A 642 41.51 17.19 15.96
N GLY A 643 42.81 16.90 16.09
CA GLY A 643 43.62 16.30 15.01
C GLY A 643 44.04 17.27 13.91
N THR A 644 43.78 18.57 14.03
CA THR A 644 44.10 19.56 12.98
C THR A 644 45.04 20.63 13.56
N ASP A 645 46.31 20.57 13.20
CA ASP A 645 47.34 21.47 13.64
C ASP A 645 47.62 22.56 12.59
N GLY A 646 47.82 23.77 13.07
CA GLY A 646 48.32 24.89 12.27
C GLY A 646 49.61 25.45 12.81
N LEU A 647 50.40 26.09 11.97
CA LEU A 647 51.67 26.73 12.36
C LEU A 647 51.47 28.21 12.67
N VAL A 648 51.78 28.63 13.91
CA VAL A 648 52.02 30.02 14.26
C VAL A 648 53.50 30.29 14.10
N HIS A 649 53.90 30.94 12.98
CA HIS A 649 55.28 31.32 12.76
C HIS A 649 55.77 32.32 13.85
N ILE A 650 57.05 32.31 14.24
CA ILE A 650 57.61 33.16 15.27
C ILE A 650 57.25 34.66 15.09
N SER A 651 57.13 35.12 13.83
CA SER A 651 56.75 36.51 13.53
C SER A 651 55.26 36.80 13.72
N GLN A 652 54.44 35.77 13.96
CA GLN A 652 53.00 35.84 14.14
C GLN A 652 52.59 35.57 15.61
N LEU A 653 53.54 35.41 16.54
CA LEU A 653 53.29 35.16 17.96
C LEU A 653 52.94 36.44 18.76
N ALA A 654 53.61 37.56 18.47
CA ALA A 654 53.36 38.81 19.16
C ALA A 654 53.64 40.04 18.26
N HIS A 655 53.24 41.24 18.71
CA HIS A 655 53.48 42.50 17.99
C HIS A 655 54.93 42.96 18.09
N HIS A 656 55.71 42.53 19.10
CA HIS A 656 57.14 42.80 19.27
C HIS A 656 58.01 41.68 18.68
N ARG A 657 59.31 41.93 18.56
CA ARG A 657 60.25 40.93 18.03
C ARG A 657 60.48 39.82 19.04
N VAL A 658 59.98 38.62 18.79
CA VAL A 658 60.20 37.44 19.63
C VAL A 658 61.56 36.86 19.37
N LYS A 659 62.37 36.58 20.45
CA LYS A 659 63.70 36.01 20.34
C LYS A 659 63.70 34.50 20.34
N ALA A 660 62.87 33.87 21.17
CA ALA A 660 62.63 32.45 21.19
C ALA A 660 61.08 32.18 21.32
N VAL A 661 60.59 31.17 20.68
CA VAL A 661 59.15 30.81 20.71
C VAL A 661 58.71 30.49 22.16
N SER A 662 59.59 29.87 22.93
CA SER A 662 59.37 29.52 24.33
C SER A 662 59.27 30.75 25.30
N ASP A 663 59.61 31.96 24.82
CA ASP A 663 59.43 33.20 25.63
C ASP A 663 57.94 33.62 25.61
N GLU A 664 57.13 33.17 24.63
CA GLU A 664 55.76 33.61 24.41
C GLU A 664 54.72 32.53 24.70
N VAL A 665 55.08 31.27 24.49
CA VAL A 665 54.15 30.14 24.65
C VAL A 665 54.86 28.88 25.10
N ALA A 666 54.16 28.05 25.89
CA ALA A 666 54.66 26.75 26.34
C ALA A 666 53.78 25.63 25.72
N GLU A 667 54.30 24.41 25.59
CA GLU A 667 53.50 23.25 25.19
C GLU A 667 52.39 23.01 26.23
N GLY A 668 51.15 22.86 25.73
CA GLY A 668 49.94 22.75 26.54
C GLY A 668 49.19 24.06 26.74
N ASP A 669 49.77 25.22 26.39
CA ASP A 669 49.09 26.50 26.51
C ASP A 669 47.89 26.60 25.58
N GLN A 670 46.81 27.22 26.07
CA GLN A 670 45.66 27.59 25.25
C GLN A 670 45.80 29.03 24.78
N ILE A 671 45.87 29.23 23.47
CA ILE A 671 46.03 30.55 22.85
C ILE A 671 44.98 30.81 21.77
N LEU A 672 44.51 32.06 21.70
CA LEU A 672 43.67 32.49 20.59
C LEU A 672 44.54 32.69 19.35
N VAL A 673 44.13 32.05 18.23
CA VAL A 673 44.83 32.15 16.96
C VAL A 673 43.84 32.40 15.84
N LYS A 674 44.17 33.27 14.89
CA LYS A 674 43.41 33.53 13.70
C LYS A 674 44.03 32.79 12.52
N VAL A 675 43.20 32.18 11.69
CA VAL A 675 43.64 31.49 10.48
C VAL A 675 43.91 32.50 9.37
N LEU A 676 45.17 32.58 8.93
CA LEU A 676 45.60 33.49 7.87
C LEU A 676 45.37 32.89 6.47
N GLU A 677 45.77 31.64 6.31
CA GLU A 677 45.80 30.96 5.02
C GLU A 677 45.78 29.44 5.23
N ILE A 678 45.17 28.73 4.28
CA ILE A 678 45.28 27.29 4.13
C ILE A 678 45.88 27.05 2.72
N ASP A 679 47.09 26.48 2.67
CA ASP A 679 47.75 26.25 1.39
C ASP A 679 47.16 25.07 0.61
N ARG A 680 47.59 24.87 -0.66
CA ARG A 680 47.12 23.79 -1.53
C ARG A 680 47.47 22.38 -1.02
N GLN A 681 48.38 22.27 -0.03
CA GLN A 681 48.76 21.02 0.63
C GLN A 681 47.98 20.81 1.95
N GLY A 682 47.02 21.70 2.29
CA GLY A 682 46.24 21.65 3.54
C GLY A 682 47.00 22.17 4.77
N LYS A 683 48.17 22.82 4.65
CA LYS A 683 48.90 23.38 5.77
C LYS A 683 48.27 24.72 6.20
N ILE A 684 47.94 24.81 7.48
CA ILE A 684 47.25 25.96 8.08
C ILE A 684 48.25 26.92 8.68
N ARG A 685 48.21 28.18 8.24
CA ARG A 685 49.00 29.28 8.82
C ARG A 685 48.12 30.06 9.79
N LEU A 686 48.64 30.23 10.98
CA LEU A 686 47.95 30.86 12.10
C LEU A 686 48.69 32.13 12.56
N SER A 687 47.95 33.06 13.15
CA SER A 687 48.46 34.26 13.79
C SER A 687 47.83 34.46 15.18
N ARG A 688 48.63 34.45 16.23
CA ARG A 688 48.22 34.91 17.55
C ARG A 688 48.23 36.44 17.59
N LYS A 689 49.19 37.07 16.90
CA LYS A 689 49.34 38.51 16.79
C LYS A 689 48.06 39.23 16.38
N GLU A 690 47.27 38.68 15.42
CA GLU A 690 46.04 39.30 14.97
C GLU A 690 44.86 39.15 15.94
N THR A 691 45.01 38.36 17.00
CA THR A 691 44.01 38.24 18.07
C THR A 691 44.38 39.09 19.31
N MET A 692 45.57 39.70 19.34
CA MET A 692 46.05 40.55 20.43
C MET A 692 45.66 42.03 20.17
N PRO A 693 45.42 42.81 21.24
CA PRO A 693 45.23 44.26 21.11
C PRO A 693 46.36 44.92 20.37
N ALA A 694 46.09 45.82 19.46
CA ALA A 694 47.14 46.60 18.80
C ALA A 694 47.97 47.39 19.85
N PRO A 695 49.31 47.47 19.69
CA PRO A 695 50.13 48.23 20.66
C PRO A 695 49.65 49.70 20.66
N THR A 696 49.22 50.16 21.85
CA THR A 696 48.93 51.55 22.11
C THR A 696 50.25 52.31 22.16
N GLY A 697 50.67 52.89 21.00
CA GLY A 697 51.92 53.69 21.00
C GLY A 697 52.43 54.08 19.62
N ALA A 698 51.80 55.09 19.03
CA ALA A 698 52.43 56.03 18.12
C ALA A 698 51.73 57.39 18.28
N GLY A 699 52.32 58.20 19.16
CA GLY A 699 51.86 59.56 19.35
C GLY A 699 51.91 60.37 18.05
N THR A 700 50.80 60.99 17.72
CA THR A 700 50.70 62.09 16.77
C THR A 700 51.63 63.21 17.18
N LYS A 701 52.70 63.44 16.44
CA LYS A 701 53.44 64.74 16.54
C LYS A 701 52.58 65.82 15.96
N ASP A 702 52.07 66.68 16.81
CA ASP A 702 51.65 68.02 16.48
C ASP A 702 52.67 68.71 15.58
N GLN A 703 52.28 69.13 14.40
CA GLN A 703 52.90 70.18 13.65
C GLN A 703 51.92 71.35 13.63
N THR A 704 52.06 72.20 14.67
CA THR A 704 51.68 73.64 14.54
C THR A 704 52.84 74.34 13.93
N SER A 705 52.54 75.17 12.99
CA SER A 705 53.09 76.49 12.61
C SER A 705 53.44 76.60 11.11
N GLY A 706 52.85 77.64 10.53
CA GLY A 706 53.25 78.30 9.36
C GLY A 706 52.13 78.64 8.42
#